data_825db97da8395fbdffbf2ff1abba2720
#
_entry.id   825db97da8395fbdffbf2ff1abba2720
#
_cell.length_a   1.000
_cell.length_b   1.000
_cell.length_c   1.000
_cell.angle_alpha   90.00
_cell.angle_beta   90.00
_cell.angle_gamma   90.00
#
_symmetry.space_group_name_H-M   'P 1'
#
loop_
_entity.id
_entity.type
_entity.pdbx_description
1 polymer ?
#
loop_
_entity_poly.entity_id
_entity_poly.type
_entity_poly.pdbx_seq_one_letter_code
_entity_poly.pdbx_strand_id
1 'polypeptide(L)'
;MRKHIVLILMVLFPALGWGQNRTYYQYKTNDARLVFFDKNLSRYIPHMVRMYQNGKALHGQIWTTDSVYVPEPPLLLLTDWEDDGNGGVTPLPRTLIQIGMAPLNMSYYVNPSAERYRQLFCHEYTHVVMTDKYNRKDLGWRNFFGTKVSADNTQPLSALWSYFTVPRWYSPRWYHEGIACFMETWLGGGVGRALGGYDEMYFRSIIDGGEKLFSVVGLETEGSTMDFQVGANAYLYGTRFVNYLTKEYGYDKLISFYNRTADSRSFFGNQFKKVYGQSLRKTWDEWKVDEKKHQEENLAAVREYPLTELTPLTPDPLGSVSPLVYDEASGKAYAAMNAPGGFPHIMELDLKTGRQKKITDLYGIQLYNPAYVALDSKRGRLIYTFNNAKMRGLMVYDLQKRKVVKKKLFQRINNIVYDNANDCLYGLFSNGGTQTIVKYDPELEKSEVIYAFPFGVSVFDMAVSHDGQWLSMTRQGDNGEHTLLLFNTVELSQALFNPVELLTWEDSNLGQFRFSLDDKYLIGSSYYTGVSNLWQINLQTREPEMLSNTDIGLFAPLEIEPGKLLALEFKRDGLRPVMLDRKVVADANAVELYGQKAFENNVEALESVGILKEPLPKVEFGDVYHNITPYNVLKEMRFAGAYPILTGFTDRKAWNNVTPVLGYRIFFSDPVGLSSIKLAVGMSPWSHNDWKNKFHADFEWKYYFWTLKAAWNHTDFYDLAGPMRSSRKGYMVSLAYNYTNSLESPYVRNWGASIAAYGDMDALPLYQEIQTDIKSMQTASIYGKIARVRSTLGAIMREQGYELGAQAYGYLAGGRFYPSVEATADFGVLVPIDRNTSFWVRTAGGHNFGDASTIFGNTYFGGFRNNRVDYRNAFQYRNSLAMPGAGIDAIKAHSYAKALAELNLRPIRMNNFGALFLYPTWIQCSLFGGGLSAWNPGEKHQMYYSAGVQLTTEIVILNYLKTTLSLGYGHLFAPEGFPGGRHGNEIMISLKLL
;
A
#
# COMPACT_ATOMS: atom_id res chain seq x y z
N MET A 1 -15.25 37.37 -19.05
CA MET A 1 -15.49 36.72 -17.75
C MET A 1 -16.94 36.24 -17.57
N ARG A 2 -17.98 37.11 -17.55
CA ARG A 2 -19.40 36.67 -17.35
C ARG A 2 -19.86 35.55 -18.31
N LYS A 3 -19.63 35.65 -19.61
CA LYS A 3 -20.04 34.65 -20.62
C LYS A 3 -19.36 33.28 -20.43
N HIS A 4 -18.10 33.25 -20.03
CA HIS A 4 -17.36 32.01 -19.81
C HIS A 4 -17.75 31.33 -18.46
N ILE A 5 -18.05 32.13 -17.43
CA ILE A 5 -18.57 31.63 -16.16
C ILE A 5 -19.95 31.00 -16.36
N VAL A 6 -20.84 31.66 -17.16
CA VAL A 6 -22.17 31.13 -17.45
C VAL A 6 -22.08 29.81 -18.25
N LEU A 7 -21.17 29.69 -19.23
CA LEU A 7 -20.99 28.47 -19.99
C LEU A 7 -20.50 27.31 -19.11
N ILE A 8 -19.56 27.59 -18.23
CA ILE A 8 -19.01 26.59 -17.27
C ILE A 8 -20.09 26.20 -16.25
N LEU A 9 -20.88 27.14 -15.76
CA LEU A 9 -22.03 26.85 -14.88
C LEU A 9 -23.11 26.03 -15.57
N MET A 10 -23.41 26.30 -16.85
CA MET A 10 -24.35 25.48 -17.62
C MET A 10 -23.92 24.04 -17.84
N VAL A 11 -22.59 23.79 -17.92
CA VAL A 11 -22.02 22.42 -18.00
C VAL A 11 -21.92 21.76 -16.63
N LEU A 12 -21.69 22.54 -15.58
CA LEU A 12 -21.61 22.05 -14.19
C LEU A 12 -22.95 21.50 -13.66
N PHE A 13 -24.07 22.16 -13.94
CA PHE A 13 -25.36 21.76 -13.39
C PHE A 13 -25.82 20.36 -13.81
N PRO A 14 -25.73 19.94 -15.09
CA PRO A 14 -26.00 18.55 -15.47
C PRO A 14 -24.93 17.57 -14.98
N ALA A 15 -23.64 17.99 -14.98
CA ALA A 15 -22.52 17.14 -14.59
C ALA A 15 -22.52 16.76 -13.10
N LEU A 16 -23.01 17.64 -12.22
CA LEU A 16 -23.19 17.33 -10.79
C LEU A 16 -24.30 16.29 -10.56
N GLY A 17 -25.26 16.17 -11.48
CA GLY A 17 -26.30 15.14 -11.45
C GLY A 17 -25.86 13.76 -11.95
N TRP A 18 -24.71 13.66 -12.64
CA TRP A 18 -24.17 12.42 -13.19
C TRP A 18 -23.03 11.82 -12.33
N GLY A 19 -22.80 12.37 -11.14
CA GLY A 19 -21.95 11.74 -10.13
C GLY A 19 -22.51 10.36 -9.78
N GLN A 20 -21.64 9.32 -9.73
CA GLN A 20 -22.06 7.98 -9.36
C GLN A 20 -22.91 8.03 -8.10
N ASN A 21 -24.15 7.51 -8.15
CA ASN A 21 -25.05 7.33 -7.03
C ASN A 21 -24.57 6.24 -6.07
N ARG A 22 -23.36 6.38 -5.54
CA ARG A 22 -22.95 5.60 -4.37
C ARG A 22 -23.50 6.32 -3.15
N THR A 23 -24.57 5.81 -2.61
CA THR A 23 -25.16 6.34 -1.38
C THR A 23 -24.35 5.82 -0.21
N TYR A 24 -23.63 6.68 0.45
CA TYR A 24 -23.04 6.39 1.74
C TYR A 24 -24.06 6.65 2.84
N TYR A 25 -24.00 5.88 3.89
CA TYR A 25 -24.81 5.99 5.09
C TYR A 25 -23.95 6.35 6.27
N GLN A 26 -24.54 6.92 7.29
CA GLN A 26 -23.87 7.25 8.53
C GLN A 26 -24.72 6.94 9.75
N TYR A 27 -24.04 6.60 10.81
CA TYR A 27 -24.55 6.46 12.17
C TYR A 27 -23.69 7.27 13.12
N LYS A 28 -24.28 8.04 14.03
CA LYS A 28 -23.56 8.92 14.96
C LYS A 28 -23.79 8.44 16.39
N THR A 29 -22.72 8.34 17.16
CA THR A 29 -22.73 8.20 18.61
C THR A 29 -22.18 9.48 19.23
N ASN A 30 -22.17 9.58 20.56
CA ASN A 30 -21.57 10.72 21.25
C ASN A 30 -20.04 10.78 21.07
N ASP A 31 -19.38 9.65 20.83
CA ASP A 31 -17.94 9.49 20.85
C ASP A 31 -17.33 8.96 19.53
N ALA A 32 -18.15 8.68 18.52
CA ALA A 32 -17.72 8.28 17.20
C ALA A 32 -18.77 8.56 16.13
N ARG A 33 -18.32 8.54 14.87
CA ARG A 33 -19.18 8.63 13.71
C ARG A 33 -18.81 7.55 12.73
N LEU A 34 -19.74 6.65 12.43
CA LEU A 34 -19.54 5.57 11.49
C LEU A 34 -20.08 5.95 10.11
N VAL A 35 -19.30 5.68 9.06
CA VAL A 35 -19.71 5.85 7.65
C VAL A 35 -19.48 4.54 6.92
N PHE A 36 -20.44 4.13 6.11
CA PHE A 36 -20.42 2.89 5.34
C PHE A 36 -21.25 3.06 4.06
N PHE A 37 -20.99 2.23 3.04
CA PHE A 37 -21.59 2.42 1.72
C PHE A 37 -22.83 1.55 1.44
N ASP A 38 -23.04 0.45 2.17
CA ASP A 38 -24.17 -0.45 2.00
C ASP A 38 -25.05 -0.45 3.25
N LYS A 39 -26.34 -0.13 3.08
CA LYS A 39 -27.29 -0.12 4.19
C LYS A 39 -27.41 -1.48 4.90
N ASN A 40 -27.15 -2.57 4.21
CA ASN A 40 -27.16 -3.90 4.81
C ASN A 40 -26.09 -4.10 5.89
N LEU A 41 -25.00 -3.30 5.86
CA LEU A 41 -23.98 -3.30 6.91
C LEU A 41 -24.49 -2.77 8.24
N SER A 42 -25.68 -2.16 8.28
CA SER A 42 -26.28 -1.63 9.50
C SER A 42 -26.43 -2.66 10.62
N ARG A 43 -26.69 -3.91 10.27
CA ARG A 43 -26.83 -5.02 11.23
C ARG A 43 -25.56 -5.32 12.03
N TYR A 44 -24.40 -4.92 11.53
CA TYR A 44 -23.10 -5.11 12.17
C TYR A 44 -22.64 -3.90 12.99
N ILE A 45 -23.28 -2.75 12.80
CA ILE A 45 -22.92 -1.51 13.50
C ILE A 45 -22.93 -1.64 15.03
N PRO A 46 -23.91 -2.32 15.67
CA PRO A 46 -23.91 -2.52 17.10
C PRO A 46 -22.62 -3.18 17.61
N HIS A 47 -22.17 -4.22 16.94
CA HIS A 47 -20.93 -4.92 17.26
C HIS A 47 -19.71 -4.00 17.07
N MET A 48 -19.63 -3.31 15.93
CA MET A 48 -18.51 -2.42 15.62
C MET A 48 -18.39 -1.25 16.61
N VAL A 49 -19.53 -0.66 17.01
CA VAL A 49 -19.57 0.42 18.01
C VAL A 49 -19.06 -0.11 19.36
N ARG A 50 -19.52 -1.29 19.77
CA ARG A 50 -19.12 -1.92 21.04
C ARG A 50 -17.62 -2.23 21.04
N MET A 51 -17.07 -2.80 19.97
CA MET A 51 -15.63 -3.10 19.87
C MET A 51 -14.77 -1.81 19.89
N TYR A 52 -15.21 -0.77 19.18
CA TYR A 52 -14.56 0.53 19.25
C TYR A 52 -14.59 1.12 20.67
N GLN A 53 -15.75 1.12 21.33
CA GLN A 53 -15.90 1.66 22.68
C GLN A 53 -15.07 0.88 23.69
N ASN A 54 -14.99 -0.45 23.53
CA ASN A 54 -14.14 -1.32 24.34
C ASN A 54 -12.66 -0.94 24.21
N GLY A 55 -12.13 -0.87 22.99
CA GLY A 55 -10.76 -0.45 22.75
C GLY A 55 -10.45 0.94 23.32
N LYS A 56 -11.35 1.90 23.08
CA LYS A 56 -11.23 3.27 23.63
C LYS A 56 -11.20 3.29 25.17
N ALA A 57 -12.07 2.53 25.83
CA ALA A 57 -12.16 2.47 27.30
C ALA A 57 -10.89 1.82 27.90
N LEU A 58 -10.41 0.73 27.30
CA LEU A 58 -9.16 0.07 27.74
C LEU A 58 -7.96 1.03 27.58
N HIS A 59 -7.83 1.71 26.47
CA HIS A 59 -6.78 2.72 26.29
C HIS A 59 -6.89 3.90 27.26
N GLY A 60 -8.12 4.27 27.63
CA GLY A 60 -8.36 5.31 28.63
C GLY A 60 -7.79 5.00 30.03
N GLN A 61 -7.57 3.73 30.35
CA GLN A 61 -6.96 3.31 31.62
C GLN A 61 -5.43 3.46 31.61
N ILE A 62 -4.80 3.42 30.44
CA ILE A 62 -3.34 3.40 30.26
C ILE A 62 -2.76 4.79 30.13
N TRP A 63 -3.34 5.59 29.24
CA TRP A 63 -2.76 6.84 28.82
C TRP A 63 -3.19 7.98 29.72
N THR A 64 -2.28 8.45 30.57
CA THR A 64 -2.54 9.61 31.41
C THR A 64 -2.89 10.83 30.55
N THR A 65 -3.99 11.46 30.87
CA THR A 65 -4.43 12.69 30.23
C THR A 65 -3.84 13.90 30.96
N ASP A 66 -3.10 14.76 30.24
CA ASP A 66 -2.92 16.14 30.66
C ASP A 66 -4.30 16.81 30.60
N SER A 67 -4.63 17.66 31.54
CA SER A 67 -5.93 18.36 31.64
C SER A 67 -6.31 19.20 30.40
N VAL A 68 -5.40 19.32 29.46
CA VAL A 68 -5.55 20.06 28.19
C VAL A 68 -6.07 19.19 27.04
N TYR A 69 -5.84 17.88 27.10
CA TYR A 69 -6.23 16.98 26.00
C TYR A 69 -7.71 16.61 26.06
N VAL A 70 -8.42 16.93 25.00
CA VAL A 70 -9.81 16.49 24.76
C VAL A 70 -9.79 15.67 23.47
N PRO A 71 -10.08 14.36 23.52
CA PRO A 71 -10.12 13.53 22.31
C PRO A 71 -11.29 13.97 21.40
N GLU A 72 -10.99 14.22 20.13
CA GLU A 72 -12.03 14.41 19.13
C GLU A 72 -12.65 13.06 18.74
N PRO A 73 -13.99 12.97 18.58
CA PRO A 73 -14.61 11.75 18.06
C PRO A 73 -14.09 11.42 16.66
N PRO A 74 -13.46 10.24 16.46
CA PRO A 74 -12.96 9.87 15.15
C PRO A 74 -14.10 9.53 14.19
N LEU A 75 -13.81 9.60 12.89
CA LEU A 75 -14.62 8.99 11.87
C LEU A 75 -14.20 7.51 11.74
N LEU A 76 -15.14 6.60 11.82
CA LEU A 76 -14.95 5.18 11.53
C LEU A 76 -15.50 4.91 10.13
N LEU A 77 -14.62 4.59 9.18
CA LEU A 77 -15.01 4.24 7.81
C LEU A 77 -14.98 2.71 7.66
N LEU A 78 -16.15 2.11 7.53
CA LEU A 78 -16.27 0.66 7.31
C LEU A 78 -16.21 0.37 5.82
N THR A 79 -15.22 -0.43 5.42
CA THR A 79 -14.97 -0.77 4.01
C THR A 79 -15.23 -2.24 3.76
N ASP A 80 -16.02 -2.55 2.71
CA ASP A 80 -16.30 -3.91 2.25
C ASP A 80 -16.04 -4.07 0.74
N TRP A 81 -15.23 -3.21 0.16
CA TRP A 81 -14.81 -3.29 -1.25
C TRP A 81 -13.43 -3.90 -1.45
N GLU A 82 -12.86 -4.49 -0.42
CA GLU A 82 -11.58 -5.20 -0.44
C GLU A 82 -11.67 -6.47 0.41
N ASP A 83 -10.92 -7.49 0.04
CA ASP A 83 -10.87 -8.78 0.72
C ASP A 83 -9.63 -8.89 1.63
N ASP A 84 -8.92 -7.79 1.84
CA ASP A 84 -7.85 -7.66 2.81
C ASP A 84 -8.45 -7.10 4.10
N GLY A 85 -8.59 -7.93 5.10
CA GLY A 85 -9.21 -7.56 6.37
C GLY A 85 -8.32 -6.69 7.26
N ASN A 86 -7.84 -5.56 6.78
CA ASN A 86 -6.91 -4.69 7.50
C ASN A 86 -7.59 -3.40 7.98
N GLY A 87 -6.94 -2.71 8.95
CA GLY A 87 -7.29 -1.38 9.42
C GLY A 87 -6.27 -0.32 9.05
N GLY A 88 -6.54 0.91 9.43
CA GLY A 88 -5.60 2.01 9.29
C GLY A 88 -6.11 3.31 9.90
N VAL A 89 -5.19 4.11 10.43
CA VAL A 89 -5.49 5.43 10.99
C VAL A 89 -4.84 6.53 10.17
N THR A 90 -5.61 7.55 9.88
CA THR A 90 -5.11 8.82 9.35
C THR A 90 -5.46 9.92 10.36
N PRO A 91 -4.48 10.55 11.04
CA PRO A 91 -4.78 11.58 12.03
C PRO A 91 -5.06 12.96 11.42
N LEU A 92 -4.76 13.16 10.13
CA LEU A 92 -4.72 14.45 9.46
C LEU A 92 -5.74 14.56 8.32
N PRO A 93 -6.42 15.71 8.16
CA PRO A 93 -6.54 16.82 9.11
C PRO A 93 -7.44 16.50 10.29
N ARG A 94 -8.16 15.39 10.21
CA ARG A 94 -9.05 14.83 11.24
C ARG A 94 -8.81 13.35 11.37
N THR A 95 -9.03 12.83 12.56
CA THR A 95 -8.82 11.42 12.84
C THR A 95 -9.86 10.56 12.13
N LEU A 96 -9.38 9.72 11.23
CA LEU A 96 -10.13 8.71 10.49
C LEU A 96 -9.55 7.33 10.84
N ILE A 97 -10.40 6.41 11.26
CA ILE A 97 -10.09 4.98 11.41
C ILE A 97 -10.82 4.27 10.28
N GLN A 98 -10.09 3.63 9.40
CA GLN A 98 -10.64 2.77 8.35
C GLN A 98 -10.59 1.31 8.83
N ILE A 99 -11.69 0.59 8.71
CA ILE A 99 -11.81 -0.82 9.09
C ILE A 99 -12.29 -1.63 7.89
N GLY A 100 -11.46 -2.56 7.44
CA GLY A 100 -11.82 -3.56 6.45
C GLY A 100 -12.71 -4.64 7.05
N MET A 101 -13.89 -4.86 6.46
CA MET A 101 -14.87 -5.82 6.97
C MET A 101 -14.51 -7.27 6.67
N ALA A 102 -13.69 -7.55 5.65
CA ALA A 102 -13.27 -8.90 5.30
C ALA A 102 -12.46 -9.56 6.41
N PRO A 103 -12.56 -10.87 6.65
CA PRO A 103 -11.74 -11.59 7.62
C PRO A 103 -10.24 -11.56 7.26
N LEU A 104 -9.38 -11.68 8.27
CA LEU A 104 -7.95 -11.87 8.05
C LEU A 104 -7.68 -13.26 7.47
N ASN A 105 -6.59 -13.36 6.70
CA ASN A 105 -6.07 -14.63 6.25
C ASN A 105 -5.03 -15.16 7.24
N MET A 106 -5.25 -16.34 7.78
CA MET A 106 -4.47 -16.91 8.87
C MET A 106 -3.54 -18.06 8.45
N SER A 107 -3.33 -18.27 7.15
CA SER A 107 -2.62 -19.47 6.62
C SER A 107 -1.29 -19.79 7.31
N TYR A 108 -0.52 -18.79 7.71
CA TYR A 108 0.77 -19.00 8.40
C TYR A 108 0.75 -18.49 9.84
N TYR A 109 -0.39 -18.07 10.32
CA TYR A 109 -0.55 -17.50 11.65
C TYR A 109 0.44 -16.37 11.97
N VAL A 110 0.68 -15.54 10.97
CA VAL A 110 1.58 -14.39 11.10
C VAL A 110 1.04 -13.34 12.07
N ASN A 111 -0.27 -13.24 12.18
CA ASN A 111 -0.95 -12.24 12.99
C ASN A 111 -1.97 -12.92 13.93
N PRO A 112 -1.51 -13.49 15.06
CA PRO A 112 -2.38 -14.09 16.07
C PRO A 112 -3.36 -13.04 16.59
N SER A 113 -4.61 -13.44 16.79
CA SER A 113 -5.70 -12.51 17.12
C SER A 113 -6.74 -13.16 18.03
N ALA A 114 -7.20 -12.42 19.03
CA ALA A 114 -8.46 -12.70 19.73
C ALA A 114 -9.66 -12.37 18.81
N GLU A 115 -10.83 -11.97 19.35
CA GLU A 115 -11.91 -11.46 18.50
C GLU A 115 -11.39 -10.32 17.62
N ARG A 116 -11.56 -10.49 16.33
CA ARG A 116 -10.84 -9.73 15.31
C ARG A 116 -11.05 -8.22 15.42
N TYR A 117 -12.29 -7.76 15.58
CA TYR A 117 -12.57 -6.32 15.61
C TYR A 117 -12.15 -5.70 16.94
N ARG A 118 -12.24 -6.44 18.04
CA ARG A 118 -11.72 -6.00 19.34
C ARG A 118 -10.22 -5.74 19.24
N GLN A 119 -9.48 -6.69 18.69
CA GLN A 119 -8.04 -6.55 18.54
C GLN A 119 -7.68 -5.43 17.57
N LEU A 120 -8.34 -5.39 16.42
CA LEU A 120 -8.12 -4.35 15.41
C LEU A 120 -8.40 -2.95 15.95
N PHE A 121 -9.49 -2.75 16.70
CA PHE A 121 -9.73 -1.46 17.34
C PHE A 121 -8.73 -1.13 18.44
N CYS A 122 -8.23 -2.10 19.19
CA CYS A 122 -7.14 -1.86 20.15
C CYS A 122 -5.86 -1.40 19.42
N HIS A 123 -5.52 -2.05 18.30
CA HIS A 123 -4.39 -1.66 17.46
C HIS A 123 -4.56 -0.24 16.91
N GLU A 124 -5.64 0.01 16.18
CA GLU A 124 -5.87 1.28 15.49
C GLU A 124 -6.07 2.44 16.47
N TYR A 125 -6.71 2.20 17.61
CA TYR A 125 -6.86 3.23 18.64
C TYR A 125 -5.51 3.59 19.31
N THR A 126 -4.54 2.68 19.33
CA THR A 126 -3.16 3.00 19.71
C THR A 126 -2.59 4.09 18.82
N HIS A 127 -2.77 3.97 17.49
CA HIS A 127 -2.34 5.00 16.56
C HIS A 127 -3.05 6.34 16.79
N VAL A 128 -4.35 6.32 17.11
CA VAL A 128 -5.08 7.55 17.47
C VAL A 128 -4.44 8.21 18.68
N VAL A 129 -4.22 7.48 19.76
CA VAL A 129 -3.60 8.03 20.97
C VAL A 129 -2.19 8.54 20.70
N MET A 130 -1.38 7.79 19.94
CA MET A 130 0.00 8.17 19.63
C MET A 130 0.10 9.44 18.79
N THR A 131 -0.83 9.67 17.89
CA THR A 131 -0.75 10.75 16.91
C THR A 131 -1.64 11.94 17.22
N ASP A 132 -2.80 11.72 17.84
CA ASP A 132 -3.76 12.80 18.10
C ASP A 132 -3.57 13.48 19.46
N LYS A 133 -2.97 12.81 20.44
CA LYS A 133 -2.72 13.38 21.77
C LYS A 133 -1.76 14.57 21.67
N TYR A 134 -2.09 15.65 22.40
CA TYR A 134 -1.36 16.91 22.35
C TYR A 134 -1.15 17.51 23.74
N ASN A 135 -0.11 18.31 23.89
CA ASN A 135 0.11 19.15 25.05
C ASN A 135 -0.24 20.62 24.78
N ARG A 136 -0.04 21.52 25.75
CA ARG A 136 -0.32 22.96 25.60
C ARG A 136 0.39 23.61 24.43
N LYS A 137 1.62 23.21 24.12
CA LYS A 137 2.39 23.74 23.00
C LYS A 137 1.77 23.33 21.67
N ASP A 138 1.44 22.06 21.53
CA ASP A 138 0.80 21.55 20.32
C ASP A 138 -0.59 22.15 20.13
N LEU A 139 -1.36 22.32 21.23
CA LEU A 139 -2.66 22.99 21.23
C LEU A 139 -2.51 24.46 20.76
N GLY A 140 -1.49 25.18 21.22
CA GLY A 140 -1.20 26.54 20.75
C GLY A 140 -1.04 26.59 19.23
N TRP A 141 -0.31 25.66 18.63
CA TRP A 141 -0.16 25.56 17.19
C TRP A 141 -1.47 25.16 16.49
N ARG A 142 -2.22 24.19 17.05
CA ARG A 142 -3.54 23.80 16.50
C ARG A 142 -4.52 24.97 16.53
N ASN A 143 -4.53 25.77 17.58
CA ASN A 143 -5.36 26.97 17.66
C ASN A 143 -4.90 28.04 16.64
N PHE A 144 -3.59 28.23 16.45
CA PHE A 144 -3.07 29.17 15.47
C PHE A 144 -3.47 28.81 14.04
N PHE A 145 -3.43 27.51 13.66
CA PHE A 145 -3.81 27.02 12.33
C PHE A 145 -5.31 26.65 12.25
N GLY A 146 -6.04 26.73 13.34
CA GLY A 146 -7.46 26.37 13.45
C GLY A 146 -7.73 24.86 13.57
N THR A 147 -6.74 24.01 13.33
CA THR A 147 -6.80 22.55 13.49
C THR A 147 -5.41 21.92 13.25
N LYS A 148 -5.34 20.60 13.13
CA LYS A 148 -4.15 19.85 12.67
C LYS A 148 -3.89 20.16 11.17
N VAL A 149 -2.63 20.42 10.80
CA VAL A 149 -2.24 20.74 9.43
C VAL A 149 -1.81 19.46 8.70
N SER A 150 -2.41 19.18 7.55
CA SER A 150 -1.89 18.17 6.62
C SER A 150 -0.79 18.76 5.75
N ALA A 151 0.32 18.04 5.58
CA ALA A 151 1.36 18.43 4.63
C ALA A 151 0.82 18.40 3.19
N ASP A 152 1.15 19.42 2.42
CA ASP A 152 0.77 19.55 1.00
C ASP A 152 2.05 19.63 0.15
N ASN A 153 2.19 18.73 -0.81
CA ASN A 153 3.37 18.64 -1.68
C ASN A 153 3.59 19.88 -2.57
N THR A 154 2.57 20.67 -2.79
CA THR A 154 2.68 21.94 -3.50
C THR A 154 3.19 23.09 -2.59
N GLN A 155 3.28 22.84 -1.29
CA GLN A 155 3.70 23.81 -0.28
C GLN A 155 4.61 23.12 0.76
N PRO A 156 5.91 22.95 0.48
CA PRO A 156 6.83 22.18 1.34
C PRO A 156 6.89 22.65 2.79
N LEU A 157 6.73 23.96 3.04
CA LEU A 157 6.67 24.49 4.41
C LEU A 157 5.50 23.96 5.23
N SER A 158 4.44 23.47 4.57
CA SER A 158 3.30 22.87 5.27
C SER A 158 3.69 21.65 6.10
N ALA A 159 4.78 20.98 5.75
CA ALA A 159 5.31 19.88 6.54
C ALA A 159 5.83 20.32 7.93
N LEU A 160 6.42 21.51 8.03
CA LEU A 160 6.80 22.09 9.33
C LEU A 160 5.56 22.44 10.16
N TRP A 161 4.54 23.01 9.53
CA TRP A 161 3.27 23.33 10.20
C TRP A 161 2.57 22.05 10.67
N SER A 162 2.58 21.01 9.86
CA SER A 162 2.09 19.70 10.22
C SER A 162 2.85 19.11 11.41
N TYR A 163 4.19 19.12 11.37
CA TYR A 163 5.04 18.69 12.48
C TYR A 163 4.75 19.46 13.79
N PHE A 164 4.49 20.77 13.72
CA PHE A 164 4.15 21.53 14.93
C PHE A 164 2.80 21.16 15.53
N THR A 165 1.83 20.77 14.69
CA THR A 165 0.47 20.40 15.15
C THR A 165 0.33 18.95 15.56
N VAL A 166 1.15 18.03 14.96
CA VAL A 166 1.10 16.58 15.21
C VAL A 166 2.53 15.99 15.15
N PRO A 167 3.41 16.32 16.11
CA PRO A 167 4.84 15.96 16.02
C PRO A 167 5.09 14.46 16.03
N ARG A 168 4.24 13.66 16.67
CA ARG A 168 4.41 12.20 16.77
C ARG A 168 4.06 11.46 15.48
N TRP A 169 3.27 12.03 14.61
CA TRP A 169 3.03 11.49 13.27
C TRP A 169 4.34 11.33 12.46
N TYR A 170 5.34 12.16 12.75
CA TYR A 170 6.65 12.18 12.10
C TYR A 170 7.66 11.24 12.80
N SER A 171 7.19 10.11 13.28
CA SER A 171 8.01 9.02 13.83
C SER A 171 8.11 7.86 12.82
N PRO A 172 9.13 6.99 12.89
CA PRO A 172 9.28 5.88 11.97
C PRO A 172 8.18 4.83 12.15
N ARG A 173 7.98 3.99 11.11
CA ARG A 173 6.93 2.96 11.13
C ARG A 173 7.05 2.00 12.32
N TRP A 174 8.26 1.54 12.63
CA TRP A 174 8.47 0.64 13.77
C TRP A 174 8.00 1.23 15.10
N TYR A 175 8.08 2.56 15.26
CA TYR A 175 7.60 3.26 16.45
C TYR A 175 6.08 3.15 16.58
N HIS A 176 5.36 3.34 15.50
CA HIS A 176 3.91 3.26 15.51
C HIS A 176 3.42 1.82 15.62
N GLU A 177 3.93 0.93 14.78
CA GLU A 177 3.47 -0.45 14.68
C GLU A 177 3.90 -1.30 15.88
N GLY A 178 5.11 -1.06 16.41
CA GLY A 178 5.61 -1.80 17.56
C GLY A 178 4.76 -1.62 18.82
N ILE A 179 4.41 -0.37 19.13
CA ILE A 179 3.54 -0.09 20.29
C ILE A 179 2.10 -0.56 20.02
N ALA A 180 1.62 -0.47 18.79
CA ALA A 180 0.28 -0.94 18.46
C ALA A 180 0.17 -2.46 18.62
N CYS A 181 1.17 -3.23 18.14
CA CYS A 181 1.23 -4.68 18.32
C CYS A 181 1.38 -5.09 19.80
N PHE A 182 2.15 -4.33 20.57
CA PHE A 182 2.26 -4.57 22.02
C PHE A 182 0.91 -4.34 22.71
N MET A 183 0.25 -3.22 22.42
CA MET A 183 -1.05 -2.89 23.02
C MET A 183 -2.16 -3.84 22.58
N GLU A 184 -2.24 -4.23 21.30
CA GLU A 184 -3.23 -5.21 20.84
C GLU A 184 -3.08 -6.55 21.56
N THR A 185 -1.83 -6.99 21.78
CA THR A 185 -1.54 -8.23 22.51
C THR A 185 -1.99 -8.14 23.94
N TRP A 186 -1.59 -7.09 24.63
CA TRP A 186 -1.92 -6.87 26.03
C TRP A 186 -3.42 -6.71 26.25
N LEU A 187 -4.08 -5.79 25.51
CA LEU A 187 -5.51 -5.53 25.62
C LEU A 187 -6.36 -6.64 25.00
N GLY A 188 -5.74 -7.50 24.19
CA GLY A 188 -6.35 -8.71 23.60
C GLY A 188 -6.32 -9.94 24.50
N GLY A 189 -5.87 -9.81 25.75
CA GLY A 189 -5.80 -10.96 26.68
C GLY A 189 -4.57 -11.83 26.52
N GLY A 190 -3.46 -11.30 26.01
CA GLY A 190 -2.21 -12.02 25.79
C GLY A 190 -2.09 -12.68 24.42
N VAL A 191 -3.10 -12.55 23.57
CA VAL A 191 -3.05 -13.07 22.20
C VAL A 191 -2.68 -11.96 21.25
N GLY A 192 -1.53 -12.09 20.58
CA GLY A 192 -1.03 -11.10 19.66
C GLY A 192 0.45 -11.28 19.35
N ARG A 193 1.00 -10.39 18.51
CA ARG A 193 2.38 -10.50 18.02
C ARG A 193 3.45 -10.40 19.10
N ALA A 194 3.20 -9.66 20.19
CA ALA A 194 4.16 -9.52 21.27
C ALA A 194 4.49 -10.86 21.95
N LEU A 195 3.58 -11.84 21.88
CA LEU A 195 3.75 -13.23 22.32
C LEU A 195 3.61 -14.23 21.19
N GLY A 196 3.76 -13.78 19.92
CA GLY A 196 3.53 -14.59 18.73
C GLY A 196 4.70 -15.51 18.36
N GLY A 197 4.42 -16.81 18.15
CA GLY A 197 5.39 -17.79 17.71
C GLY A 197 6.01 -17.47 16.34
N TYR A 198 5.28 -16.79 15.45
CA TYR A 198 5.81 -16.38 14.15
C TYR A 198 6.96 -15.37 14.29
N ASP A 199 6.77 -14.33 15.10
CA ASP A 199 7.81 -13.31 15.33
C ASP A 199 9.05 -13.97 15.98
N GLU A 200 8.85 -14.93 16.88
CA GLU A 200 9.91 -15.73 17.49
C GLU A 200 10.69 -16.52 16.45
N MET A 201 9.99 -17.25 15.60
CA MET A 201 10.57 -18.05 14.50
C MET A 201 11.37 -17.18 13.52
N TYR A 202 10.85 -16.00 13.18
CA TYR A 202 11.53 -15.09 12.25
C TYR A 202 12.90 -14.67 12.78
N PHE A 203 12.98 -14.17 14.02
CA PHE A 203 14.26 -13.74 14.60
C PHE A 203 15.21 -14.94 14.81
N ARG A 204 14.68 -16.09 15.21
CA ARG A 204 15.46 -17.33 15.34
C ARG A 204 16.08 -17.74 13.99
N SER A 205 15.33 -17.63 12.91
CA SER A 205 15.83 -17.95 11.57
C SER A 205 16.96 -17.01 11.10
N ILE A 206 16.92 -15.73 11.47
CA ILE A 206 18.00 -14.77 11.17
C ILE A 206 19.28 -15.13 11.92
N ILE A 207 19.16 -15.48 13.19
CA ILE A 207 20.32 -15.82 14.04
C ILE A 207 20.93 -17.16 13.61
N ASP A 208 20.11 -18.17 13.33
CA ASP A 208 20.55 -19.46 12.81
C ASP A 208 21.28 -19.31 11.46
N GLY A 209 20.79 -18.44 10.60
CA GLY A 209 21.44 -18.10 9.33
C GLY A 209 22.73 -17.28 9.45
N GLY A 210 23.12 -16.88 10.66
CA GLY A 210 24.32 -16.06 10.90
C GLY A 210 24.23 -14.62 10.39
N GLU A 211 23.03 -14.13 10.11
CA GLU A 211 22.83 -12.83 9.53
C GLU A 211 22.69 -11.71 10.59
N LYS A 212 22.83 -10.48 10.13
CA LYS A 212 22.74 -9.29 11.00
C LYS A 212 21.34 -8.71 11.03
N LEU A 213 20.86 -8.43 12.22
CA LEU A 213 19.65 -7.67 12.43
C LEU A 213 19.81 -6.24 11.88
N PHE A 214 18.73 -5.68 11.34
CA PHE A 214 18.71 -4.31 10.83
C PHE A 214 19.06 -3.29 11.92
N SER A 215 19.79 -2.24 11.54
CA SER A 215 19.91 -1.04 12.35
C SER A 215 18.61 -0.25 12.32
N VAL A 216 18.41 0.66 13.26
CA VAL A 216 17.17 1.46 13.34
C VAL A 216 16.89 2.30 12.08
N VAL A 217 17.95 2.69 11.33
CA VAL A 217 17.81 3.38 10.03
C VAL A 217 17.78 2.38 8.88
N GLY A 218 18.56 1.30 8.96
CA GLY A 218 18.58 0.24 7.95
C GLY A 218 17.24 -0.47 7.80
N LEU A 219 16.48 -0.59 8.88
CA LEU A 219 15.12 -1.11 8.85
C LEU A 219 14.21 -0.31 7.89
N GLU A 220 14.33 1.00 7.87
CA GLU A 220 13.53 1.87 6.99
C GLU A 220 13.97 1.79 5.52
N THR A 221 15.21 1.37 5.24
CA THR A 221 15.76 1.30 3.89
C THR A 221 15.58 -0.06 3.21
N GLU A 222 15.69 -1.15 3.95
CA GLU A 222 15.67 -2.52 3.41
C GLU A 222 14.53 -3.38 3.96
N GLY A 223 14.21 -3.22 5.24
CA GLY A 223 13.37 -4.14 5.98
C GLY A 223 11.90 -4.19 5.59
N SER A 224 11.41 -3.33 4.69
CA SER A 224 9.99 -3.28 4.34
C SER A 224 9.68 -3.62 2.88
N THR A 225 10.66 -3.60 1.98
CA THR A 225 10.42 -3.76 0.54
C THR A 225 11.32 -4.77 -0.16
N MET A 226 12.44 -5.15 0.44
CA MET A 226 13.42 -6.10 -0.14
C MET A 226 13.19 -7.53 0.27
N ASP A 227 12.50 -7.74 1.38
CA ASP A 227 12.26 -9.01 2.01
C ASP A 227 10.96 -9.64 1.47
N PHE A 228 10.84 -10.96 1.48
CA PHE A 228 9.62 -11.68 1.14
C PHE A 228 8.46 -11.37 2.11
N GLN A 229 8.73 -10.84 3.29
CA GLN A 229 7.77 -10.39 4.30
C GLN A 229 6.91 -9.18 3.86
N VAL A 230 7.37 -8.43 2.89
CA VAL A 230 6.65 -7.30 2.24
C VAL A 230 5.97 -6.33 3.18
N GLY A 231 6.77 -5.54 3.87
CA GLY A 231 6.29 -4.46 4.75
C GLY A 231 5.96 -4.89 6.18
N ALA A 232 6.13 -6.16 6.54
CA ALA A 232 5.93 -6.66 7.91
C ALA A 232 7.09 -6.34 8.85
N ASN A 233 8.27 -6.02 8.35
CA ASN A 233 9.47 -5.83 9.18
C ASN A 233 9.34 -4.70 10.22
N ALA A 234 8.61 -3.64 9.93
CA ALA A 234 8.35 -2.59 10.92
C ALA A 234 7.56 -3.10 12.14
N TYR A 235 6.63 -4.03 11.90
CA TYR A 235 5.88 -4.71 12.96
C TYR A 235 6.78 -5.66 13.75
N LEU A 236 7.51 -6.54 13.08
CA LEU A 236 8.43 -7.53 13.69
C LEU A 236 9.44 -6.83 14.59
N TYR A 237 10.26 -5.95 14.03
CA TYR A 237 11.31 -5.24 14.77
C TYR A 237 10.76 -4.29 15.82
N GLY A 238 9.66 -3.59 15.50
CA GLY A 238 9.01 -2.66 16.42
C GLY A 238 8.47 -3.37 17.66
N THR A 239 7.75 -4.48 17.48
CA THR A 239 7.20 -5.28 18.58
C THR A 239 8.31 -5.85 19.48
N ARG A 240 9.35 -6.42 18.88
CA ARG A 240 10.49 -6.97 19.62
C ARG A 240 11.25 -5.90 20.40
N PHE A 241 11.47 -4.74 19.82
CA PHE A 241 12.12 -3.64 20.51
C PHE A 241 11.26 -3.07 21.66
N VAL A 242 9.94 -2.99 21.47
CA VAL A 242 9.01 -2.60 22.55
C VAL A 242 9.01 -3.63 23.68
N ASN A 243 9.00 -4.93 23.37
CA ASN A 243 9.17 -6.00 24.36
C ASN A 243 10.49 -5.85 25.14
N TYR A 244 11.60 -5.57 24.44
CA TYR A 244 12.89 -5.31 25.07
C TYR A 244 12.84 -4.11 26.03
N LEU A 245 12.27 -3.00 25.58
CA LEU A 245 12.15 -1.80 26.42
C LEU A 245 11.30 -2.06 27.67
N THR A 246 10.25 -2.86 27.55
CA THR A 246 9.38 -3.24 28.66
C THR A 246 10.10 -4.20 29.61
N LYS A 247 10.79 -5.20 29.08
CA LYS A 247 11.57 -6.18 29.86
C LYS A 247 12.68 -5.52 30.67
N GLU A 248 13.48 -4.64 30.05
CA GLU A 248 14.67 -4.06 30.66
C GLU A 248 14.41 -2.81 31.50
N TYR A 249 13.43 -2.00 31.14
CA TYR A 249 13.21 -0.69 31.75
C TYR A 249 11.86 -0.53 32.42
N GLY A 250 10.97 -1.50 32.26
CA GLY A 250 9.64 -1.50 32.85
C GLY A 250 8.61 -0.73 32.02
N TYR A 251 7.36 -1.08 32.27
CA TYR A 251 6.18 -0.55 31.62
C TYR A 251 6.02 0.98 31.75
N ASP A 252 6.25 1.54 32.95
CA ASP A 252 6.07 2.99 33.19
C ASP A 252 6.95 3.86 32.29
N LYS A 253 8.20 3.41 32.04
CA LYS A 253 9.09 4.11 31.11
C LYS A 253 8.62 3.96 29.67
N LEU A 254 8.08 2.80 29.30
CA LEU A 254 7.49 2.61 27.98
C LEU A 254 6.35 3.61 27.76
N ILE A 255 5.39 3.69 28.67
CA ILE A 255 4.27 4.64 28.58
C ILE A 255 4.78 6.08 28.56
N SER A 256 5.76 6.43 29.40
CA SER A 256 6.36 7.77 29.42
C SER A 256 7.05 8.15 28.11
N PHE A 257 7.62 7.18 27.41
CA PHE A 257 8.24 7.40 26.09
C PHE A 257 7.19 7.75 25.03
N TYR A 258 6.11 7.00 24.98
CA TYR A 258 5.06 7.17 23.97
C TYR A 258 4.09 8.30 24.29
N ASN A 259 3.83 8.55 25.58
CA ASN A 259 2.83 9.53 26.01
C ASN A 259 3.22 10.97 25.64
N ARG A 260 2.22 11.79 25.28
CA ARG A 260 2.39 13.19 24.94
C ARG A 260 1.88 14.08 26.07
N THR A 261 2.77 14.50 26.97
CA THR A 261 2.50 15.34 28.13
C THR A 261 3.19 16.70 28.02
N ALA A 262 2.93 17.59 28.97
CA ALA A 262 3.57 18.91 29.06
C ALA A 262 5.11 18.83 29.00
N ASP A 263 5.68 17.84 29.65
CA ASP A 263 7.12 17.63 29.74
C ASP A 263 7.74 16.87 28.55
N SER A 264 6.95 16.24 27.70
CA SER A 264 7.46 15.40 26.63
C SER A 264 8.08 16.22 25.50
N ARG A 265 9.16 15.69 24.88
CA ARG A 265 9.80 16.27 23.70
C ARG A 265 8.97 15.99 22.46
N SER A 266 8.99 16.92 21.48
CA SER A 266 8.26 16.75 20.21
C SER A 266 8.88 15.67 19.33
N PHE A 267 10.19 15.68 19.13
CA PHE A 267 10.90 14.67 18.37
C PHE A 267 11.08 13.38 19.19
N PHE A 268 10.67 12.23 18.64
CA PHE A 268 10.67 10.96 19.33
C PHE A 268 12.04 10.51 19.85
N GLY A 269 13.12 10.73 19.07
CA GLY A 269 14.48 10.38 19.50
C GLY A 269 14.98 11.21 20.69
N ASN A 270 14.57 12.47 20.79
CA ASN A 270 14.87 13.31 21.97
C ASN A 270 14.04 12.91 23.17
N GLN A 271 12.81 12.47 22.96
CA GLN A 271 11.96 11.91 24.02
C GLN A 271 12.57 10.60 24.53
N PHE A 272 13.02 9.72 23.63
CA PHE A 272 13.70 8.49 24.00
C PHE A 272 14.89 8.77 24.93
N LYS A 273 15.79 9.67 24.51
CA LYS A 273 16.96 10.05 25.33
C LYS A 273 16.54 10.63 26.70
N LYS A 274 15.45 11.40 26.74
CA LYS A 274 14.94 11.96 28.00
C LYS A 274 14.47 10.86 28.96
N VAL A 275 13.75 9.84 28.48
CA VAL A 275 13.15 8.80 29.29
C VAL A 275 14.16 7.73 29.72
N TYR A 276 14.99 7.27 28.78
CA TYR A 276 15.92 6.16 29.01
C TYR A 276 17.32 6.57 29.36
N GLY A 277 17.66 7.88 29.27
CA GLY A 277 18.99 8.41 29.64
C GLY A 277 20.07 8.18 28.57
N GLN A 278 19.79 7.43 27.53
CA GLN A 278 20.73 7.10 26.45
C GLN A 278 20.13 7.27 25.06
N SER A 279 20.98 7.19 24.01
CA SER A 279 20.49 7.37 22.64
C SER A 279 19.75 6.14 22.14
N LEU A 280 18.72 6.35 21.31
CA LEU A 280 17.96 5.26 20.69
C LEU A 280 18.86 4.29 19.90
N ARG A 281 19.87 4.79 19.17
CA ARG A 281 20.78 3.90 18.42
C ARG A 281 21.54 2.95 19.35
N LYS A 282 22.07 3.46 20.46
CA LYS A 282 22.79 2.63 21.43
C LYS A 282 21.87 1.56 22.02
N THR A 283 20.67 1.94 22.46
CA THR A 283 19.70 0.98 23.00
C THR A 283 19.25 -0.05 21.99
N TRP A 284 19.09 0.35 20.72
CA TRP A 284 18.76 -0.55 19.62
C TRP A 284 19.87 -1.58 19.37
N ASP A 285 21.14 -1.15 19.46
CA ASP A 285 22.29 -2.05 19.33
C ASP A 285 22.41 -2.99 20.52
N GLU A 286 22.10 -2.54 21.74
CA GLU A 286 22.01 -3.37 22.95
C GLU A 286 20.91 -4.43 22.81
N TRP A 287 19.73 -4.04 22.33
CA TRP A 287 18.66 -4.98 22.02
C TRP A 287 19.08 -6.06 21.02
N LYS A 288 19.79 -5.72 19.95
CA LYS A 288 20.25 -6.72 18.98
C LYS A 288 21.17 -7.77 19.60
N VAL A 289 21.97 -7.38 20.59
CA VAL A 289 22.82 -8.33 21.33
C VAL A 289 21.97 -9.24 22.21
N ASP A 290 20.99 -8.66 22.93
CA ASP A 290 20.07 -9.41 23.78
C ASP A 290 19.19 -10.37 22.98
N GLU A 291 18.63 -9.92 21.85
CA GLU A 291 17.85 -10.74 20.91
C GLU A 291 18.68 -11.94 20.41
N LYS A 292 19.93 -11.68 20.00
CA LYS A 292 20.83 -12.73 19.52
C LYS A 292 21.05 -13.79 20.60
N LYS A 293 21.37 -13.36 21.82
CA LYS A 293 21.60 -14.27 22.95
C LYS A 293 20.35 -15.13 23.23
N HIS A 294 19.18 -14.52 23.28
CA HIS A 294 17.92 -15.22 23.50
C HIS A 294 17.65 -16.29 22.44
N GLN A 295 17.87 -15.98 21.16
CA GLN A 295 17.66 -16.94 20.08
C GLN A 295 18.72 -18.06 20.08
N GLU A 296 19.98 -17.77 20.45
CA GLU A 296 21.01 -18.78 20.63
C GLU A 296 20.65 -19.75 21.79
N GLU A 297 20.10 -19.24 22.89
CA GLU A 297 19.60 -20.05 24.01
C GLU A 297 18.42 -20.94 23.56
N ASN A 298 17.45 -20.41 22.85
CA ASN A 298 16.32 -21.17 22.33
C ASN A 298 16.76 -22.24 21.32
N LEU A 299 17.70 -21.93 20.40
CA LEU A 299 18.25 -22.91 19.47
C LEU A 299 18.97 -24.04 20.21
N ALA A 300 19.75 -23.72 21.23
CA ALA A 300 20.46 -24.74 22.03
C ALA A 300 19.44 -25.65 22.74
N ALA A 301 18.40 -25.08 23.38
CA ALA A 301 17.40 -25.85 24.09
C ALA A 301 16.61 -26.80 23.16
N VAL A 302 16.18 -26.33 21.99
CA VAL A 302 15.48 -27.19 20.99
C VAL A 302 16.37 -28.31 20.50
N ARG A 303 17.68 -28.04 20.29
CA ARG A 303 18.68 -29.01 19.77
C ARG A 303 19.12 -30.02 20.81
N GLU A 304 18.74 -29.91 22.06
CA GLU A 304 18.88 -30.99 23.08
C GLU A 304 17.97 -32.18 22.75
N TYR A 305 16.87 -31.96 22.02
CA TYR A 305 16.00 -33.03 21.54
C TYR A 305 16.38 -33.48 20.11
N PRO A 306 16.17 -34.75 19.76
CA PRO A 306 16.44 -35.22 18.41
C PRO A 306 15.67 -34.42 17.37
N LEU A 307 16.37 -33.78 16.44
CA LEU A 307 15.74 -33.06 15.33
C LEU A 307 15.25 -34.03 14.26
N THR A 308 14.12 -33.70 13.66
CA THR A 308 13.57 -34.45 12.52
C THR A 308 14.45 -34.26 11.28
N GLU A 309 14.82 -35.36 10.64
CA GLU A 309 15.58 -35.33 9.40
C GLU A 309 14.75 -34.80 8.24
N LEU A 310 15.21 -33.73 7.60
CA LEU A 310 14.55 -33.06 6.47
C LEU A 310 15.36 -33.24 5.20
N THR A 311 14.73 -33.63 4.11
CA THR A 311 15.37 -33.71 2.78
C THR A 311 14.89 -32.51 1.95
N PRO A 312 15.70 -31.45 1.74
CA PRO A 312 15.35 -30.31 0.91
C PRO A 312 15.15 -30.70 -0.55
N LEU A 313 14.06 -30.22 -1.16
CA LEU A 313 13.77 -30.41 -2.58
C LEU A 313 14.37 -29.30 -3.45
N THR A 314 14.65 -28.16 -2.86
CA THR A 314 15.27 -27.03 -3.54
C THR A 314 16.50 -26.56 -2.76
N PRO A 315 17.58 -26.12 -3.43
CA PRO A 315 18.78 -25.65 -2.73
C PRO A 315 18.49 -24.40 -1.90
N ASP A 316 17.71 -23.46 -2.45
CA ASP A 316 17.41 -22.18 -1.84
C ASP A 316 15.93 -22.07 -1.46
N PRO A 317 15.59 -21.22 -0.46
CA PRO A 317 14.22 -20.81 -0.17
C PRO A 317 13.57 -20.08 -1.35
N LEU A 318 12.25 -20.20 -1.47
CA LEU A 318 11.46 -19.73 -2.60
C LEU A 318 10.70 -18.41 -2.32
N GLY A 319 10.97 -17.75 -1.20
CA GLY A 319 10.22 -16.58 -0.75
C GLY A 319 8.87 -16.97 -0.13
N SER A 320 7.81 -16.23 -0.43
CA SER A 320 6.45 -16.61 -0.05
C SER A 320 5.94 -17.72 -0.95
N VAL A 321 5.54 -18.85 -0.36
CA VAL A 321 4.98 -20.01 -1.07
C VAL A 321 3.64 -20.36 -0.45
N SER A 322 2.60 -20.59 -1.26
CA SER A 322 1.32 -21.11 -0.79
C SER A 322 1.44 -22.57 -0.38
N PRO A 323 0.50 -23.13 0.40
CA PRO A 323 0.39 -24.57 0.54
C PRO A 323 0.43 -25.28 -0.83
N LEU A 324 1.20 -26.36 -0.92
CA LEU A 324 1.36 -27.14 -2.16
C LEU A 324 0.14 -28.02 -2.41
N VAL A 325 -0.18 -28.23 -3.70
CA VAL A 325 -1.07 -29.30 -4.14
C VAL A 325 -0.29 -30.28 -4.99
N TYR A 326 -0.53 -31.57 -4.82
CA TYR A 326 0.21 -32.65 -5.46
C TYR A 326 -0.63 -33.36 -6.52
N ASP A 327 -0.08 -33.59 -7.67
CA ASP A 327 -0.63 -34.39 -8.75
C ASP A 327 0.12 -35.73 -8.80
N GLU A 328 -0.51 -36.77 -8.27
CA GLU A 328 0.03 -38.12 -8.19
C GLU A 328 0.36 -38.67 -9.60
N ALA A 329 -0.49 -38.38 -10.59
CA ALA A 329 -0.33 -38.88 -11.95
C ALA A 329 0.96 -38.37 -12.62
N SER A 330 1.38 -37.16 -12.33
CA SER A 330 2.59 -36.56 -12.90
C SER A 330 3.79 -36.55 -11.96
N GLY A 331 3.62 -36.82 -10.66
CA GLY A 331 4.65 -36.71 -9.63
C GLY A 331 5.12 -35.28 -9.37
N LYS A 332 4.23 -34.30 -9.62
CA LYS A 332 4.55 -32.88 -9.51
C LYS A 332 3.69 -32.18 -8.47
N ALA A 333 4.26 -31.17 -7.82
CA ALA A 333 3.54 -30.29 -6.93
C ALA A 333 3.39 -28.88 -7.54
N TYR A 334 2.32 -28.20 -7.17
CA TYR A 334 2.02 -26.85 -7.64
C TYR A 334 1.78 -25.92 -6.46
N ALA A 335 2.28 -24.69 -6.58
CA ALA A 335 2.07 -23.65 -5.59
C ALA A 335 2.12 -22.27 -6.23
N ALA A 336 1.54 -21.29 -5.55
CA ALA A 336 1.77 -19.88 -5.84
C ALA A 336 3.03 -19.42 -5.11
N MET A 337 3.90 -18.65 -5.79
CA MET A 337 5.10 -18.11 -5.16
C MET A 337 5.38 -16.67 -5.51
N ASN A 338 6.04 -15.96 -4.58
CA ASN A 338 6.55 -14.61 -4.76
C ASN A 338 7.88 -14.43 -4.01
N ALA A 339 8.91 -14.06 -4.74
CA ALA A 339 10.24 -13.82 -4.18
C ALA A 339 10.81 -12.46 -4.59
N PRO A 340 11.73 -11.87 -3.80
CA PRO A 340 12.41 -10.64 -4.17
C PRO A 340 13.10 -10.72 -5.54
N GLY A 341 12.87 -9.71 -6.39
CA GLY A 341 13.42 -9.65 -7.75
C GLY A 341 12.72 -10.55 -8.78
N GLY A 342 11.68 -11.30 -8.39
CA GLY A 342 10.85 -12.11 -9.27
C GLY A 342 9.39 -11.63 -9.30
N PHE A 343 8.68 -11.91 -10.41
CA PHE A 343 7.24 -11.66 -10.44
C PHE A 343 6.47 -12.83 -9.84
N PRO A 344 5.37 -12.57 -9.10
CA PRO A 344 4.51 -13.63 -8.58
C PRO A 344 4.00 -14.54 -9.69
N HIS A 345 3.99 -15.84 -9.45
CA HIS A 345 3.56 -16.84 -10.44
C HIS A 345 3.07 -18.14 -9.78
N ILE A 346 2.37 -18.96 -10.55
CA ILE A 346 2.16 -20.37 -10.22
C ILE A 346 3.38 -21.16 -10.66
N MET A 347 3.94 -21.92 -9.73
CA MET A 347 5.12 -22.77 -9.88
C MET A 347 4.69 -24.23 -10.01
N GLU A 348 5.36 -24.96 -10.88
CA GLU A 348 5.41 -26.43 -10.94
C GLU A 348 6.75 -26.88 -10.31
N LEU A 349 6.72 -27.79 -9.37
CA LEU A 349 7.87 -28.41 -8.73
C LEU A 349 7.86 -29.92 -9.04
N ASP A 350 8.90 -30.40 -9.70
CA ASP A 350 9.11 -31.82 -9.93
C ASP A 350 9.77 -32.43 -8.67
N LEU A 351 9.05 -33.33 -7.98
CA LEU A 351 9.50 -33.84 -6.68
C LEU A 351 10.70 -34.81 -6.77
N LYS A 352 10.95 -35.41 -7.96
CA LYS A 352 12.10 -36.29 -8.16
C LYS A 352 13.38 -35.53 -8.42
N THR A 353 13.30 -34.42 -9.13
CA THR A 353 14.49 -33.66 -9.58
C THR A 353 14.69 -32.35 -8.84
N GLY A 354 13.71 -31.87 -8.07
CA GLY A 354 13.72 -30.55 -7.47
C GLY A 354 13.58 -29.39 -8.47
N ARG A 355 13.37 -29.70 -9.75
CA ARG A 355 13.29 -28.68 -10.80
C ARG A 355 12.02 -27.87 -10.69
N GLN A 356 12.20 -26.56 -10.66
CA GLN A 356 11.11 -25.58 -10.64
C GLN A 356 10.82 -25.06 -12.04
N LYS A 357 9.55 -24.82 -12.33
CA LYS A 357 9.11 -24.20 -13.56
C LYS A 357 7.95 -23.25 -13.30
N LYS A 358 8.07 -22.00 -13.78
CA LYS A 358 6.96 -21.10 -13.85
C LYS A 358 5.95 -21.57 -14.90
N ILE A 359 4.67 -21.67 -14.54
CA ILE A 359 3.60 -22.03 -15.47
C ILE A 359 2.77 -20.83 -15.90
N THR A 360 2.39 -19.93 -15.02
CA THR A 360 1.61 -18.75 -15.36
C THR A 360 1.84 -17.62 -14.36
N ASP A 361 1.66 -16.39 -14.81
CA ASP A 361 1.73 -15.21 -13.94
C ASP A 361 0.58 -15.18 -12.94
N LEU A 362 0.87 -14.63 -11.76
CA LEU A 362 -0.09 -14.40 -10.70
C LEU A 362 -0.03 -12.93 -10.26
N TYR A 363 -1.10 -12.44 -9.63
CA TYR A 363 -1.20 -11.06 -9.16
C TYR A 363 -1.56 -11.03 -7.69
N GLY A 364 -0.81 -10.23 -6.91
CA GLY A 364 -1.18 -9.87 -5.55
C GLY A 364 -0.97 -10.92 -4.46
N ILE A 365 0.01 -11.83 -4.61
CA ILE A 365 0.37 -12.76 -3.54
C ILE A 365 1.41 -12.15 -2.60
N GLN A 366 1.22 -12.37 -1.29
CA GLN A 366 2.15 -12.07 -0.20
C GLN A 366 2.02 -13.17 0.87
N LEU A 367 2.97 -13.26 1.79
CA LEU A 367 2.97 -14.29 2.83
C LEU A 367 1.68 -14.27 3.68
N TYR A 368 1.29 -13.09 4.12
CA TYR A 368 0.05 -12.88 4.92
C TYR A 368 -1.22 -12.68 4.07
N ASN A 369 -1.11 -12.76 2.76
CA ASN A 369 -2.21 -12.72 1.80
C ASN A 369 -1.93 -13.70 0.65
N PRO A 370 -1.82 -15.01 0.93
CA PRO A 370 -1.46 -16.00 -0.06
C PRO A 370 -2.57 -16.19 -1.10
N ALA A 371 -2.20 -16.64 -2.29
CA ALA A 371 -3.15 -17.27 -3.19
C ALA A 371 -3.38 -18.73 -2.75
N TYR A 372 -4.59 -19.20 -2.97
CA TYR A 372 -4.94 -20.61 -2.79
C TYR A 372 -4.96 -21.31 -4.12
N VAL A 373 -4.45 -22.54 -4.15
CA VAL A 373 -4.39 -23.40 -5.33
C VAL A 373 -5.14 -24.70 -5.02
N ALA A 374 -5.98 -25.14 -5.93
CA ALA A 374 -6.69 -26.42 -5.88
C ALA A 374 -6.50 -27.18 -7.19
N LEU A 375 -6.48 -28.51 -7.13
CA LEU A 375 -6.26 -29.38 -8.28
C LEU A 375 -7.53 -30.18 -8.60
N ASP A 376 -8.10 -29.95 -9.78
CA ASP A 376 -9.06 -30.83 -10.44
C ASP A 376 -8.24 -31.90 -11.22
N SER A 377 -8.00 -33.03 -10.59
CA SER A 377 -7.17 -34.09 -11.17
C SER A 377 -7.88 -34.82 -12.31
N LYS A 378 -9.24 -34.89 -12.30
CA LYS A 378 -10.02 -35.48 -13.37
C LYS A 378 -9.83 -34.78 -14.71
N ARG A 379 -9.74 -33.46 -14.71
CA ARG A 379 -9.62 -32.64 -15.92
C ARG A 379 -8.19 -32.11 -16.15
N GLY A 380 -7.25 -32.35 -15.22
CA GLY A 380 -5.91 -31.81 -15.27
C GLY A 380 -5.90 -30.28 -15.23
N ARG A 381 -6.64 -29.68 -14.28
CA ARG A 381 -6.79 -28.23 -14.14
C ARG A 381 -6.33 -27.74 -12.78
N LEU A 382 -5.61 -26.62 -12.74
CA LEU A 382 -5.36 -25.85 -11.53
C LEU A 382 -6.38 -24.73 -11.42
N ILE A 383 -7.06 -24.65 -10.30
CA ILE A 383 -7.96 -23.56 -9.93
C ILE A 383 -7.24 -22.75 -8.86
N TYR A 384 -7.10 -21.44 -9.04
CA TYR A 384 -6.38 -20.63 -8.07
C TYR A 384 -7.00 -19.26 -7.91
N THR A 385 -6.83 -18.70 -6.71
CA THR A 385 -7.26 -17.34 -6.39
C THR A 385 -6.21 -16.32 -6.86
N PHE A 386 -6.65 -15.13 -7.26
CA PHE A 386 -5.77 -14.01 -7.58
C PHE A 386 -6.36 -12.71 -7.04
N ASN A 387 -5.49 -11.74 -6.74
CA ASN A 387 -5.92 -10.44 -6.27
C ASN A 387 -6.28 -9.55 -7.45
N ASN A 388 -7.53 -9.09 -7.49
CA ASN A 388 -8.06 -8.18 -8.49
C ASN A 388 -8.43 -6.85 -7.82
N ALA A 389 -7.50 -5.91 -7.78
CA ALA A 389 -7.68 -4.61 -7.13
C ALA A 389 -8.25 -4.75 -5.69
N LYS A 390 -7.63 -5.63 -4.90
CA LYS A 390 -8.00 -6.02 -3.54
C LYS A 390 -9.26 -6.89 -3.40
N MET A 391 -10.01 -7.16 -4.47
CA MET A 391 -11.07 -8.18 -4.50
C MET A 391 -10.57 -9.45 -5.17
N ARG A 392 -10.79 -10.60 -4.57
CA ARG A 392 -10.29 -11.86 -5.09
C ARG A 392 -11.16 -12.38 -6.23
N GLY A 393 -10.48 -12.94 -7.23
CA GLY A 393 -11.07 -13.66 -8.34
C GLY A 393 -10.54 -15.09 -8.41
N LEU A 394 -11.10 -15.89 -9.31
CA LEU A 394 -10.67 -17.26 -9.62
C LEU A 394 -10.13 -17.33 -11.05
N MET A 395 -9.06 -18.09 -11.22
CA MET A 395 -8.51 -18.49 -12.52
C MET A 395 -8.45 -20.00 -12.62
N VAL A 396 -8.67 -20.51 -13.84
CA VAL A 396 -8.50 -21.92 -14.18
C VAL A 396 -7.41 -22.04 -15.21
N TYR A 397 -6.35 -22.78 -14.87
CA TYR A 397 -5.27 -23.11 -15.78
C TYR A 397 -5.36 -24.58 -16.20
N ASP A 398 -5.41 -24.84 -17.47
CA ASP A 398 -5.42 -26.18 -18.05
C ASP A 398 -3.97 -26.66 -18.25
N LEU A 399 -3.59 -27.72 -17.54
CA LEU A 399 -2.22 -28.26 -17.53
C LEU A 399 -1.81 -28.88 -18.88
N GLN A 400 -2.78 -29.44 -19.63
CA GLN A 400 -2.53 -30.02 -20.94
C GLN A 400 -2.39 -28.94 -22.01
N LYS A 401 -3.34 -27.98 -22.03
CA LYS A 401 -3.33 -26.85 -22.97
C LYS A 401 -2.30 -25.79 -22.61
N ARG A 402 -1.74 -25.82 -21.39
CA ARG A 402 -0.75 -24.88 -20.86
C ARG A 402 -1.17 -23.41 -20.94
N LYS A 403 -2.44 -23.15 -20.64
CA LYS A 403 -2.99 -21.77 -20.68
C LYS A 403 -4.12 -21.59 -19.67
N VAL A 404 -4.34 -20.34 -19.28
CA VAL A 404 -5.54 -19.95 -18.53
C VAL A 404 -6.73 -20.09 -19.47
N VAL A 405 -7.71 -20.91 -19.08
CA VAL A 405 -8.92 -21.19 -19.85
C VAL A 405 -10.13 -20.46 -19.34
N LYS A 406 -10.09 -20.02 -18.05
CA LYS A 406 -11.19 -19.28 -17.43
C LYS A 406 -10.68 -18.26 -16.43
N LYS A 407 -11.33 -17.10 -16.39
CA LYS A 407 -11.09 -16.04 -15.42
C LYS A 407 -12.42 -15.51 -14.91
N LYS A 408 -12.63 -15.57 -13.60
CA LYS A 408 -13.80 -15.00 -12.91
C LYS A 408 -13.34 -13.88 -11.99
N LEU A 409 -13.83 -12.67 -12.24
CA LEU A 409 -13.56 -11.48 -11.42
C LEU A 409 -14.54 -11.42 -10.24
N PHE A 410 -14.17 -10.69 -9.20
CA PHE A 410 -15.06 -10.32 -8.07
C PHE A 410 -15.74 -11.51 -7.36
N GLN A 411 -15.05 -12.64 -7.27
CA GLN A 411 -15.61 -13.82 -6.60
C GLN A 411 -15.50 -13.73 -5.08
N ARG A 412 -14.61 -12.89 -4.54
CA ARG A 412 -14.39 -12.67 -3.11
C ARG A 412 -14.15 -13.96 -2.32
N ILE A 413 -13.47 -14.91 -2.95
CA ILE A 413 -13.18 -16.24 -2.39
C ILE A 413 -11.78 -16.22 -1.78
N ASN A 414 -11.68 -16.51 -0.50
CA ASN A 414 -10.41 -16.47 0.24
C ASN A 414 -9.71 -17.84 0.32
N ASN A 415 -10.43 -18.91 0.39
CA ASN A 415 -9.89 -20.26 0.53
C ASN A 415 -10.64 -21.19 -0.42
N ILE A 416 -9.95 -22.13 -1.06
CA ILE A 416 -10.54 -23.07 -2.00
C ILE A 416 -9.98 -24.48 -1.82
N VAL A 417 -10.81 -25.50 -1.99
CA VAL A 417 -10.42 -26.89 -2.07
C VAL A 417 -11.28 -27.61 -3.11
N TYR A 418 -10.66 -28.45 -3.94
CA TYR A 418 -11.37 -29.23 -4.93
C TYR A 418 -11.66 -30.63 -4.40
N ASP A 419 -12.92 -31.00 -4.36
CA ASP A 419 -13.40 -32.36 -4.04
C ASP A 419 -13.41 -33.20 -5.29
N ASN A 420 -12.36 -34.01 -5.46
CA ASN A 420 -12.22 -34.89 -6.62
C ASN A 420 -13.20 -36.09 -6.58
N ALA A 421 -13.67 -36.50 -5.40
CA ALA A 421 -14.66 -37.57 -5.28
C ALA A 421 -16.04 -37.12 -5.77
N ASN A 422 -16.55 -36.00 -5.22
CA ASN A 422 -17.86 -35.43 -5.54
C ASN A 422 -17.86 -34.46 -6.72
N ASP A 423 -16.70 -34.20 -7.34
CA ASP A 423 -16.53 -33.39 -8.53
C ASP A 423 -17.04 -31.96 -8.36
N CYS A 424 -16.58 -31.24 -7.34
CA CYS A 424 -16.96 -29.86 -7.04
C CYS A 424 -15.84 -29.06 -6.37
N LEU A 425 -15.95 -27.72 -6.41
CA LEU A 425 -15.07 -26.83 -5.68
C LEU A 425 -15.78 -26.22 -4.49
N TYR A 426 -15.22 -26.38 -3.29
CA TYR A 426 -15.61 -25.60 -2.13
C TYR A 426 -14.77 -24.34 -2.01
N GLY A 427 -15.38 -23.25 -1.56
CA GLY A 427 -14.70 -21.97 -1.31
C GLY A 427 -15.30 -21.23 -0.11
N LEU A 428 -14.47 -20.40 0.53
CA LEU A 428 -14.92 -19.44 1.54
C LEU A 428 -15.12 -18.07 0.89
N PHE A 429 -16.38 -17.69 0.76
CA PHE A 429 -16.81 -16.39 0.26
C PHE A 429 -16.91 -15.39 1.43
N SER A 430 -16.43 -14.16 1.21
CA SER A 430 -16.50 -13.07 2.21
C SER A 430 -17.40 -11.95 1.75
N ASN A 431 -18.35 -11.55 2.59
CA ASN A 431 -19.22 -10.41 2.33
C ASN A 431 -19.67 -9.76 3.64
N GLY A 432 -19.46 -8.45 3.76
CA GLY A 432 -19.86 -7.67 4.93
C GLY A 432 -19.28 -8.16 6.25
N GLY A 433 -18.10 -8.80 6.25
CA GLY A 433 -17.49 -9.37 7.46
C GLY A 433 -17.99 -10.75 7.85
N THR A 434 -18.90 -11.36 7.09
CA THR A 434 -19.29 -12.76 7.25
C THR A 434 -18.54 -13.64 6.26
N GLN A 435 -18.23 -14.87 6.69
CA GLN A 435 -17.71 -15.92 5.82
C GLN A 435 -18.80 -16.94 5.52
N THR A 436 -18.76 -17.45 4.30
CA THR A 436 -19.79 -18.35 3.79
C THR A 436 -19.14 -19.49 3.02
N ILE A 437 -19.51 -20.72 3.30
CA ILE A 437 -19.12 -21.87 2.48
C ILE A 437 -19.97 -21.84 1.21
N VAL A 438 -19.30 -21.80 0.07
CA VAL A 438 -19.93 -21.89 -1.25
C VAL A 438 -19.41 -23.12 -1.99
N LYS A 439 -20.30 -23.78 -2.74
CA LYS A 439 -20.00 -24.92 -3.60
C LYS A 439 -20.18 -24.51 -5.06
N TYR A 440 -19.18 -24.77 -5.87
CA TYR A 440 -19.21 -24.55 -7.32
C TYR A 440 -19.29 -25.87 -8.05
N ASP A 441 -20.00 -25.86 -9.18
CA ASP A 441 -19.92 -26.92 -10.16
C ASP A 441 -18.52 -27.01 -10.79
N PRO A 442 -18.12 -28.15 -11.41
CA PRO A 442 -16.75 -28.31 -11.93
C PRO A 442 -16.36 -27.29 -12.98
N GLU A 443 -17.31 -26.75 -13.71
CA GLU A 443 -17.06 -25.73 -14.71
C GLU A 443 -17.11 -24.31 -14.13
N LEU A 444 -17.35 -24.15 -12.83
CA LEU A 444 -17.48 -22.88 -12.13
C LEU A 444 -18.54 -21.94 -12.72
N GLU A 445 -19.60 -22.49 -13.34
CA GLU A 445 -20.69 -21.70 -13.90
C GLU A 445 -21.78 -21.43 -12.85
N LYS A 446 -22.05 -22.40 -12.02
CA LYS A 446 -23.03 -22.32 -10.95
C LYS A 446 -22.33 -22.34 -9.58
N SER A 447 -22.87 -21.58 -8.64
CA SER A 447 -22.44 -21.62 -7.24
C SER A 447 -23.67 -21.68 -6.34
N GLU A 448 -23.52 -22.39 -5.26
CA GLU A 448 -24.54 -22.57 -4.22
C GLU A 448 -23.96 -22.15 -2.88
N VAL A 449 -24.72 -21.37 -2.12
CA VAL A 449 -24.41 -21.04 -0.72
C VAL A 449 -24.80 -22.21 0.14
N ILE A 450 -23.84 -22.81 0.84
CA ILE A 450 -24.07 -23.95 1.71
C ILE A 450 -24.33 -23.48 3.14
N TYR A 451 -23.44 -22.67 3.68
CA TYR A 451 -23.54 -22.21 5.07
C TYR A 451 -22.89 -20.84 5.27
N ALA A 452 -23.55 -19.95 5.98
CA ALA A 452 -23.02 -18.66 6.38
C ALA A 452 -22.71 -18.66 7.89
N PHE A 453 -21.47 -18.40 8.24
CA PHE A 453 -21.05 -18.28 9.64
C PHE A 453 -21.59 -16.98 10.26
N PRO A 454 -21.80 -16.94 11.58
CA PRO A 454 -22.16 -15.72 12.27
C PRO A 454 -21.11 -14.61 12.05
N PHE A 455 -21.54 -13.35 12.15
CA PHE A 455 -20.63 -12.22 12.06
C PHE A 455 -19.59 -12.26 13.19
N GLY A 456 -18.35 -11.93 12.85
CA GLY A 456 -17.20 -11.98 13.78
C GLY A 456 -16.50 -13.34 13.83
N VAL A 457 -17.17 -14.42 13.43
CA VAL A 457 -16.54 -15.76 13.36
C VAL A 457 -15.60 -15.80 12.16
N SER A 458 -14.35 -16.16 12.40
CA SER A 458 -13.34 -16.39 11.36
C SER A 458 -13.07 -17.87 11.20
N VAL A 459 -13.11 -18.34 9.93
CA VAL A 459 -12.77 -19.72 9.55
C VAL A 459 -11.77 -19.71 8.40
N PHE A 460 -10.90 -20.70 8.36
CA PHE A 460 -9.81 -20.77 7.37
C PHE A 460 -9.32 -22.23 7.20
N ASP A 461 -8.41 -22.44 6.24
CA ASP A 461 -7.71 -23.70 5.99
C ASP A 461 -8.63 -24.91 5.75
N MET A 462 -9.50 -24.79 4.73
CA MET A 462 -10.36 -25.90 4.32
C MET A 462 -9.57 -27.06 3.72
N ALA A 463 -9.97 -28.28 4.06
CA ALA A 463 -9.53 -29.51 3.40
C ALA A 463 -10.70 -30.47 3.24
N VAL A 464 -10.67 -31.30 2.20
CA VAL A 464 -11.66 -32.34 1.93
C VAL A 464 -11.00 -33.73 1.97
N SER A 465 -11.67 -34.72 2.53
CA SER A 465 -11.18 -36.12 2.54
C SER A 465 -11.12 -36.70 1.12
N HIS A 466 -10.28 -37.71 0.91
CA HIS A 466 -10.08 -38.30 -0.41
C HIS A 466 -11.36 -39.02 -0.89
N ASP A 467 -12.16 -39.58 0.06
CA ASP A 467 -13.44 -40.19 -0.22
C ASP A 467 -14.58 -39.16 -0.39
N GLY A 468 -14.33 -37.89 -0.16
CA GLY A 468 -15.30 -36.80 -0.28
C GLY A 468 -16.37 -36.77 0.81
N GLN A 469 -16.24 -37.55 1.89
CA GLN A 469 -17.26 -37.61 2.96
C GLN A 469 -17.12 -36.47 3.97
N TRP A 470 -15.91 -35.90 4.11
CA TRP A 470 -15.59 -34.93 5.15
C TRP A 470 -14.98 -33.66 4.60
N LEU A 471 -15.42 -32.52 5.15
CA LEU A 471 -14.83 -31.20 4.95
C LEU A 471 -14.34 -30.69 6.32
N SER A 472 -13.04 -30.41 6.43
CA SER A 472 -12.45 -29.81 7.64
C SER A 472 -12.13 -28.35 7.44
N MET A 473 -12.13 -27.59 8.52
CA MET A 473 -11.64 -26.20 8.58
C MET A 473 -11.31 -25.81 10.02
N THR A 474 -10.51 -24.77 10.20
CA THR A 474 -10.21 -24.20 11.51
C THR A 474 -11.11 -23.01 11.77
N ARG A 475 -11.73 -22.95 12.95
CA ARG A 475 -12.46 -21.81 13.49
C ARG A 475 -11.60 -21.12 14.53
N GLN A 476 -11.49 -19.80 14.43
CA GLN A 476 -10.94 -18.95 15.49
C GLN A 476 -12.06 -18.49 16.41
N GLY A 477 -11.88 -18.65 17.71
CA GLY A 477 -12.79 -18.17 18.74
C GLY A 477 -12.43 -16.76 19.25
N ASP A 478 -13.28 -16.29 20.20
CA ASP A 478 -13.22 -14.89 20.67
C ASP A 478 -12.00 -14.57 21.54
N ASN A 479 -11.42 -15.56 22.20
CA ASN A 479 -10.24 -15.42 23.04
C ASN A 479 -8.95 -15.86 22.34
N GLY A 480 -9.00 -16.18 21.05
CA GLY A 480 -7.87 -16.61 20.26
C GLY A 480 -7.69 -18.13 20.19
N GLU A 481 -8.56 -18.89 20.83
CA GLU A 481 -8.58 -20.34 20.72
C GLU A 481 -8.88 -20.78 19.28
N HIS A 482 -8.23 -21.85 18.84
CA HIS A 482 -8.45 -22.47 17.54
C HIS A 482 -9.12 -23.83 17.71
N THR A 483 -10.24 -24.01 17.02
CA THR A 483 -10.99 -25.28 16.97
C THR A 483 -10.96 -25.87 15.58
N LEU A 484 -10.54 -27.11 15.45
CA LEU A 484 -10.62 -27.87 14.21
C LEU A 484 -12.01 -28.47 14.07
N LEU A 485 -12.73 -28.04 13.05
CA LEU A 485 -14.10 -28.48 12.74
C LEU A 485 -14.10 -29.52 11.63
N LEU A 486 -14.99 -30.49 11.74
CA LEU A 486 -15.22 -31.50 10.72
C LEU A 486 -16.70 -31.54 10.38
N PHE A 487 -17.04 -31.35 9.10
CA PHE A 487 -18.39 -31.40 8.55
C PHE A 487 -18.59 -32.65 7.69
N ASN A 488 -19.69 -33.35 7.84
CA ASN A 488 -20.09 -34.35 6.88
C ASN A 488 -20.63 -33.64 5.61
N THR A 489 -20.10 -33.97 4.44
CA THR A 489 -20.42 -33.27 3.18
C THR A 489 -21.85 -33.57 2.71
N VAL A 490 -22.39 -34.73 3.02
CA VAL A 490 -23.79 -35.11 2.69
C VAL A 490 -24.76 -34.33 3.58
N GLU A 491 -24.53 -34.30 4.89
CA GLU A 491 -25.32 -33.48 5.81
C GLU A 491 -25.25 -32.01 5.45
N LEU A 492 -24.05 -31.52 5.15
CA LEU A 492 -23.82 -30.15 4.73
C LEU A 492 -24.62 -29.78 3.47
N SER A 493 -24.73 -30.71 2.50
CA SER A 493 -25.53 -30.53 1.28
C SER A 493 -27.05 -30.54 1.54
N GLN A 494 -27.48 -31.10 2.66
CA GLN A 494 -28.88 -31.12 3.12
C GLN A 494 -29.22 -29.95 4.07
N ALA A 495 -28.33 -28.99 4.19
CA ALA A 495 -28.40 -27.86 5.14
C ALA A 495 -28.47 -28.30 6.61
N LEU A 496 -27.89 -29.44 6.94
CA LEU A 496 -27.71 -29.91 8.33
C LEU A 496 -26.30 -29.49 8.79
N PHE A 497 -26.24 -28.57 9.77
CA PHE A 497 -25.02 -27.95 10.22
C PHE A 497 -24.62 -28.43 11.61
N ASN A 498 -24.10 -29.64 11.70
CA ASN A 498 -23.63 -30.24 12.94
C ASN A 498 -22.14 -30.58 12.84
N PRO A 499 -21.25 -29.58 12.89
CA PRO A 499 -19.81 -29.84 12.85
C PRO A 499 -19.36 -30.58 14.08
N VAL A 500 -18.50 -31.57 13.88
CA VAL A 500 -17.76 -32.21 14.97
C VAL A 500 -16.58 -31.35 15.31
N GLU A 501 -16.48 -30.92 16.58
CA GLU A 501 -15.26 -30.29 17.11
C GLU A 501 -14.26 -31.38 17.46
N LEU A 502 -13.17 -31.47 16.68
CA LEU A 502 -12.15 -32.52 16.87
C LEU A 502 -11.17 -32.17 17.96
N LEU A 503 -10.65 -30.94 17.95
CA LEU A 503 -9.63 -30.48 18.87
C LEU A 503 -9.75 -28.96 19.01
N THR A 504 -9.58 -28.46 20.24
CA THR A 504 -9.43 -27.03 20.52
C THR A 504 -8.12 -26.80 21.26
N TRP A 505 -7.31 -25.85 20.78
CA TRP A 505 -6.17 -25.33 21.49
C TRP A 505 -6.43 -23.88 21.88
N GLU A 506 -6.25 -23.59 23.17
CA GLU A 506 -6.53 -22.27 23.74
C GLU A 506 -5.39 -21.29 23.49
N ASP A 507 -4.15 -21.76 23.55
CA ASP A 507 -2.95 -20.91 23.50
C ASP A 507 -2.12 -21.08 22.23
N SER A 508 -2.65 -21.78 21.22
CA SER A 508 -1.91 -22.02 19.98
C SER A 508 -2.81 -22.18 18.76
N ASN A 509 -2.20 -22.00 17.60
CA ASN A 509 -2.89 -22.15 16.32
C ASN A 509 -3.04 -23.60 15.92
N LEU A 510 -4.08 -23.86 15.13
CA LEU A 510 -4.29 -25.06 14.33
C LEU A 510 -4.32 -24.63 12.85
N GLY A 511 -3.25 -24.88 12.12
CA GLY A 511 -3.09 -24.36 10.76
C GLY A 511 -2.85 -25.42 9.71
N GLN A 512 -3.47 -25.27 8.54
CA GLN A 512 -3.19 -25.99 7.30
C GLN A 512 -3.37 -27.52 7.42
N PHE A 513 -4.38 -27.94 8.18
CA PHE A 513 -4.70 -29.36 8.35
C PHE A 513 -5.26 -29.97 7.07
N ARG A 514 -4.73 -31.13 6.67
CA ARG A 514 -5.14 -31.92 5.50
C ARG A 514 -5.30 -33.38 5.87
N PHE A 515 -6.18 -34.08 5.18
CA PHE A 515 -6.38 -35.51 5.39
C PHE A 515 -5.16 -36.31 4.98
N SER A 516 -4.86 -37.37 5.77
CA SER A 516 -3.94 -38.43 5.37
C SER A 516 -4.50 -39.21 4.18
N LEU A 517 -3.65 -39.93 3.44
CA LEU A 517 -4.08 -40.69 2.27
C LEU A 517 -5.14 -41.77 2.59
N ASP A 518 -5.17 -42.25 3.82
CA ASP A 518 -6.16 -43.24 4.31
C ASP A 518 -7.35 -42.60 5.01
N ASP A 519 -7.47 -41.28 4.99
CA ASP A 519 -8.54 -40.46 5.61
C ASP A 519 -8.73 -40.71 7.13
N LYS A 520 -7.74 -41.30 7.83
CA LYS A 520 -7.85 -41.56 9.29
C LYS A 520 -7.31 -40.43 10.16
N TYR A 521 -6.49 -39.56 9.61
CA TYR A 521 -5.86 -38.48 10.33
C TYR A 521 -6.01 -37.14 9.59
N LEU A 522 -6.05 -36.04 10.35
CA LEU A 522 -5.77 -34.72 9.86
C LEU A 522 -4.34 -34.34 10.27
N ILE A 523 -3.53 -33.91 9.30
CA ILE A 523 -2.12 -33.54 9.49
C ILE A 523 -1.96 -32.05 9.21
N GLY A 524 -1.41 -31.29 10.15
CA GLY A 524 -1.27 -29.84 10.06
C GLY A 524 -0.06 -29.31 10.81
N SER A 525 0.00 -28.00 11.01
CA SER A 525 1.09 -27.32 11.75
C SER A 525 0.57 -26.51 12.93
N SER A 526 1.40 -26.36 13.96
CA SER A 526 1.10 -25.54 15.12
C SER A 526 2.35 -25.08 15.85
N TYR A 527 2.25 -23.90 16.48
CA TYR A 527 3.26 -23.38 17.42
C TYR A 527 3.08 -23.88 18.87
N TYR A 528 2.31 -24.93 19.10
CA TYR A 528 2.00 -25.44 20.45
C TYR A 528 3.24 -25.64 21.35
N THR A 529 4.36 -26.05 20.75
CA THR A 529 5.66 -26.19 21.45
C THR A 529 6.53 -24.92 21.36
N GLY A 530 5.98 -23.78 20.99
CA GLY A 530 6.74 -22.55 20.71
C GLY A 530 7.47 -22.53 19.37
N VAL A 531 7.60 -23.69 18.72
CA VAL A 531 8.10 -23.86 17.35
C VAL A 531 6.97 -24.40 16.49
N SER A 532 6.82 -23.90 15.25
CA SER A 532 5.85 -24.47 14.32
C SER A 532 6.30 -25.87 13.92
N ASN A 533 5.71 -26.88 14.55
CA ASN A 533 5.90 -28.29 14.27
C ASN A 533 4.68 -28.90 13.58
N LEU A 534 4.90 -30.08 12.95
CA LEU A 534 3.81 -30.85 12.34
C LEU A 534 3.13 -31.73 13.37
N TRP A 535 1.82 -31.81 13.28
CA TRP A 535 0.94 -32.58 14.15
C TRP A 535 -0.01 -33.41 13.34
N GLN A 536 -0.41 -34.58 13.85
CA GLN A 536 -1.56 -35.34 13.34
C GLN A 536 -2.61 -35.54 14.43
N ILE A 537 -3.86 -35.57 14.00
CA ILE A 537 -5.01 -35.79 14.88
C ILE A 537 -5.77 -36.99 14.33
N ASN A 538 -5.93 -38.01 15.16
CA ASN A 538 -6.72 -39.18 14.81
C ASN A 538 -8.21 -38.82 14.80
N LEU A 539 -8.91 -39.10 13.71
CA LEU A 539 -10.32 -38.72 13.58
C LEU A 539 -11.27 -39.51 14.53
N GLN A 540 -10.86 -40.67 15.02
CA GLN A 540 -11.66 -41.48 15.93
C GLN A 540 -11.34 -41.16 17.40
N THR A 541 -10.08 -41.19 17.81
CA THR A 541 -9.67 -40.93 19.18
C THR A 541 -9.58 -39.44 19.54
N ARG A 542 -9.43 -38.59 18.52
CA ARG A 542 -9.22 -37.14 18.64
C ARG A 542 -7.92 -36.75 19.36
N GLU A 543 -6.97 -37.68 19.51
CA GLU A 543 -5.70 -37.44 20.16
C GLU A 543 -4.74 -36.77 19.19
N PRO A 544 -4.08 -35.66 19.60
CA PRO A 544 -3.01 -35.05 18.83
C PRO A 544 -1.70 -35.78 19.07
N GLU A 545 -0.91 -35.98 18.02
CA GLU A 545 0.44 -36.54 18.09
C GLU A 545 1.40 -35.68 17.28
N MET A 546 2.57 -35.38 17.86
CA MET A 546 3.59 -34.57 17.18
C MET A 546 4.38 -35.43 16.18
N LEU A 547 4.58 -34.89 14.96
CA LEU A 547 5.27 -35.56 13.86
C LEU A 547 6.64 -35.00 13.55
N SER A 548 7.00 -33.87 14.11
CA SER A 548 8.32 -33.25 13.87
C SER A 548 8.83 -32.52 15.08
N ASN A 549 10.12 -32.51 15.27
CA ASN A 549 10.84 -31.56 16.09
C ASN A 549 11.82 -30.80 15.20
N THR A 550 11.64 -29.49 15.04
CA THR A 550 12.52 -28.63 14.24
C THR A 550 12.95 -27.41 15.01
N ASP A 551 14.09 -26.87 14.67
CA ASP A 551 14.65 -25.72 15.36
C ASP A 551 14.09 -24.37 14.88
N ILE A 552 13.54 -24.31 13.65
CA ILE A 552 12.97 -23.08 13.09
C ILE A 552 11.46 -23.19 12.93
N GLY A 553 10.97 -24.02 11.99
CA GLY A 553 9.53 -24.25 11.80
C GLY A 553 9.19 -24.95 10.49
N LEU A 554 8.11 -25.75 10.52
CA LEU A 554 7.51 -26.44 9.38
C LEU A 554 6.05 -26.05 9.22
N PHE A 555 5.56 -26.04 7.96
CA PHE A 555 4.22 -25.66 7.59
C PHE A 555 3.65 -26.51 6.46
N ALA A 556 2.32 -26.46 6.32
CA ALA A 556 1.57 -26.98 5.19
C ALA A 556 1.91 -28.41 4.80
N PRO A 557 1.85 -29.39 5.73
CA PRO A 557 2.15 -30.77 5.42
C PRO A 557 1.13 -31.33 4.43
N LEU A 558 1.63 -32.23 3.57
CA LEU A 558 0.83 -32.99 2.62
C LEU A 558 1.40 -34.40 2.52
N GLU A 559 0.63 -35.43 2.85
CA GLU A 559 1.06 -36.82 2.63
C GLU A 559 0.97 -37.13 1.15
N ILE A 560 2.10 -37.50 0.51
CA ILE A 560 2.16 -37.75 -0.94
C ILE A 560 2.35 -39.23 -1.26
N GLU A 561 2.87 -40.00 -0.32
CA GLU A 561 2.99 -41.46 -0.30
C GLU A 561 2.76 -41.94 1.13
N PRO A 562 2.30 -43.18 1.37
CA PRO A 562 2.10 -43.68 2.72
C PRO A 562 3.35 -43.51 3.59
N GLY A 563 3.23 -42.73 4.66
CA GLY A 563 4.32 -42.43 5.57
C GLY A 563 5.35 -41.38 5.09
N LYS A 564 5.11 -40.67 3.99
CA LYS A 564 5.97 -39.60 3.48
C LYS A 564 5.22 -38.28 3.38
N LEU A 565 5.77 -37.25 4.02
CA LEU A 565 5.21 -35.90 4.01
C LEU A 565 6.06 -34.97 3.15
N LEU A 566 5.38 -34.16 2.36
CA LEU A 566 5.90 -32.93 1.74
C LEU A 566 5.47 -31.76 2.63
N ALA A 567 6.42 -30.89 3.02
CA ALA A 567 6.15 -29.73 3.87
C ALA A 567 6.95 -28.51 3.43
N LEU A 568 6.68 -27.37 4.03
CA LEU A 568 7.41 -26.12 3.83
C LEU A 568 8.22 -25.77 5.08
N GLU A 569 9.54 -25.79 4.97
CA GLU A 569 10.47 -25.36 6.00
C GLU A 569 10.65 -23.84 5.94
N PHE A 570 10.54 -23.14 7.08
CA PHE A 570 10.81 -21.72 7.15
C PHE A 570 12.31 -21.44 7.20
N LYS A 571 12.75 -20.51 6.38
CA LYS A 571 14.09 -19.93 6.38
C LYS A 571 13.98 -18.40 6.33
N ARG A 572 15.06 -17.71 6.66
CA ARG A 572 15.09 -16.24 6.64
C ARG A 572 14.59 -15.64 5.32
N ASP A 573 14.98 -16.23 4.19
CA ASP A 573 14.65 -15.72 2.86
C ASP A 573 13.37 -16.33 2.26
N GLY A 574 12.62 -17.09 3.06
CA GLY A 574 11.34 -17.64 2.64
C GLY A 574 11.14 -19.11 3.00
N LEU A 575 10.15 -19.69 2.37
CA LEU A 575 9.76 -21.09 2.58
C LEU A 575 10.50 -22.00 1.59
N ARG A 576 10.97 -23.16 2.08
CA ARG A 576 11.69 -24.18 1.30
C ARG A 576 10.92 -25.50 1.34
N PRO A 577 10.54 -26.08 0.19
CA PRO A 577 9.92 -27.41 0.15
C PRO A 577 10.89 -28.50 0.64
N VAL A 578 10.41 -29.34 1.52
CA VAL A 578 11.16 -30.46 2.12
C VAL A 578 10.33 -31.74 2.16
N MET A 579 11.02 -32.88 2.16
CA MET A 579 10.44 -34.20 2.41
C MET A 579 10.87 -34.70 3.78
N LEU A 580 9.98 -35.39 4.48
CA LEU A 580 10.24 -36.03 5.75
C LEU A 580 9.39 -37.29 5.92
N ASP A 581 9.81 -38.20 6.83
CA ASP A 581 9.04 -39.35 7.23
C ASP A 581 7.93 -38.96 8.20
N ARG A 582 6.73 -39.52 8.03
CA ARG A 582 5.63 -39.40 8.98
C ARG A 582 5.87 -40.34 10.15
N LYS A 583 6.45 -39.82 11.23
CA LYS A 583 6.75 -40.56 12.45
C LYS A 583 6.36 -39.73 13.66
N VAL A 584 5.71 -40.37 14.63
CA VAL A 584 5.43 -39.74 15.92
C VAL A 584 6.74 -39.50 16.67
N VAL A 585 6.93 -38.32 17.15
CA VAL A 585 8.06 -37.90 17.98
C VAL A 585 7.60 -37.44 19.36
N ALA A 586 8.47 -37.45 20.34
CA ALA A 586 8.14 -36.96 21.68
C ALA A 586 8.00 -35.43 21.64
N ASP A 587 7.09 -34.90 22.46
CA ASP A 587 6.94 -33.48 22.63
C ASP A 587 8.22 -32.83 23.15
N ALA A 588 8.62 -31.75 22.46
CA ALA A 588 9.78 -30.94 22.80
C ALA A 588 9.31 -29.49 23.01
N ASN A 589 9.00 -29.11 24.22
CA ASN A 589 8.62 -27.75 24.57
C ASN A 589 9.80 -27.04 25.23
N ALA A 590 10.65 -26.43 24.40
CA ALA A 590 11.92 -25.86 24.86
C ALA A 590 12.08 -24.36 24.54
N VAL A 591 11.16 -23.75 23.80
CA VAL A 591 11.27 -22.36 23.39
C VAL A 591 10.57 -21.43 24.35
N GLU A 592 11.31 -20.45 24.85
CA GLU A 592 10.78 -19.33 25.60
C GLU A 592 10.46 -18.17 24.64
N LEU A 593 9.24 -17.63 24.72
CA LEU A 593 8.86 -16.49 23.90
C LEU A 593 9.50 -15.21 24.46
N TYR A 594 10.15 -14.43 23.61
CA TYR A 594 10.88 -13.21 24.00
C TYR A 594 10.01 -12.22 24.79
N GLY A 595 8.76 -12.05 24.37
CA GLY A 595 7.80 -11.17 25.02
C GLY A 595 7.34 -11.65 26.39
N GLN A 596 7.45 -12.94 26.71
CA GLN A 596 6.97 -13.52 27.96
C GLN A 596 7.59 -12.85 29.19
N LYS A 597 8.92 -12.61 29.18
CA LYS A 597 9.60 -11.88 30.26
C LYS A 597 9.15 -10.45 30.44
N ALA A 598 8.77 -9.78 29.33
CA ALA A 598 8.22 -8.43 29.42
C ALA A 598 6.89 -8.41 30.16
N PHE A 599 6.05 -9.42 29.96
CA PHE A 599 4.76 -9.56 30.64
C PHE A 599 4.93 -10.03 32.11
N GLU A 600 5.76 -11.04 32.34
CA GLU A 600 6.03 -11.56 33.70
C GLU A 600 6.61 -10.50 34.66
N ASN A 601 7.53 -9.67 34.17
CA ASN A 601 8.14 -8.60 34.95
C ASN A 601 7.20 -7.42 35.23
N ASN A 602 6.01 -7.38 34.61
CA ASN A 602 5.06 -6.27 34.70
C ASN A 602 3.63 -6.72 34.98
N VAL A 603 3.43 -7.89 35.63
CA VAL A 603 2.13 -8.54 35.83
C VAL A 603 1.09 -7.59 36.44
N GLU A 604 1.43 -6.91 37.57
CA GLU A 604 0.51 -6.00 38.25
C GLU A 604 -0.02 -4.89 37.34
N ALA A 605 0.87 -4.29 36.51
CA ALA A 605 0.50 -3.24 35.58
C ALA A 605 -0.36 -3.78 34.42
N LEU A 606 -0.11 -5.01 33.98
CA LEU A 606 -0.75 -5.63 32.83
C LEU A 606 -2.12 -6.24 33.18
N GLU A 607 -2.24 -6.93 34.30
CA GLU A 607 -3.50 -7.52 34.77
C GLU A 607 -4.54 -6.44 35.16
N SER A 608 -4.09 -5.30 35.64
CA SER A 608 -5.01 -4.22 36.05
C SER A 608 -5.74 -3.55 34.88
N VAL A 609 -5.27 -3.70 33.64
CA VAL A 609 -5.75 -2.93 32.48
C VAL A 609 -6.62 -3.75 31.54
N GLY A 610 -6.41 -5.05 31.42
CA GLY A 610 -7.16 -5.90 30.48
C GLY A 610 -8.65 -6.05 30.77
N ILE A 611 -9.14 -5.56 31.94
CA ILE A 611 -10.50 -5.73 32.41
C ILE A 611 -11.21 -4.38 32.47
N LEU A 612 -12.35 -4.26 31.82
CA LEU A 612 -13.21 -3.08 31.99
C LEU A 612 -13.84 -3.10 33.39
N LYS A 613 -13.69 -2.00 34.13
CA LYS A 613 -14.27 -1.84 35.47
C LYS A 613 -15.79 -1.87 35.47
N GLU A 614 -16.40 -1.35 34.37
CA GLU A 614 -17.84 -1.35 34.18
C GLU A 614 -18.19 -1.88 32.78
N PRO A 615 -19.23 -2.71 32.63
CA PRO A 615 -19.69 -3.18 31.33
C PRO A 615 -20.15 -2.00 30.48
N LEU A 616 -19.75 -1.96 29.22
CA LEU A 616 -20.24 -0.99 28.26
C LEU A 616 -21.74 -1.23 27.96
N PRO A 617 -22.53 -0.16 27.76
CA PRO A 617 -23.93 -0.29 27.41
C PRO A 617 -24.08 -1.07 26.09
N LYS A 618 -25.09 -1.92 26.03
CA LYS A 618 -25.43 -2.64 24.79
C LYS A 618 -25.96 -1.64 23.77
N VAL A 619 -25.56 -1.84 22.52
CA VAL A 619 -26.10 -1.12 21.36
C VAL A 619 -26.98 -2.11 20.59
N GLU A 620 -28.26 -1.78 20.45
CA GLU A 620 -29.23 -2.68 19.81
C GLU A 620 -29.37 -2.34 18.31
N PHE A 621 -29.64 -3.38 17.50
CA PHE A 621 -29.78 -3.22 16.06
C PHE A 621 -30.92 -2.26 15.68
N GLY A 622 -32.05 -2.34 16.38
CA GLY A 622 -33.22 -1.49 16.16
C GLY A 622 -32.88 -0.01 16.32
N ASP A 623 -32.16 0.35 17.37
CA ASP A 623 -31.72 1.74 17.63
C ASP A 623 -30.80 2.26 16.52
N VAL A 624 -29.86 1.42 16.09
CA VAL A 624 -28.95 1.76 14.98
C VAL A 624 -29.73 1.93 13.70
N TYR A 625 -30.58 0.97 13.35
CA TYR A 625 -31.30 0.94 12.07
C TYR A 625 -32.20 2.18 11.89
N HIS A 626 -32.88 2.61 12.95
CA HIS A 626 -33.75 3.77 12.93
C HIS A 626 -32.98 5.11 12.87
N ASN A 627 -31.74 5.13 13.33
CA ASN A 627 -30.90 6.35 13.38
C ASN A 627 -29.88 6.44 12.23
N ILE A 628 -29.94 5.53 11.25
CA ILE A 628 -29.11 5.62 10.05
C ILE A 628 -29.65 6.70 9.12
N THR A 629 -28.77 7.59 8.70
CA THR A 629 -29.08 8.65 7.74
C THR A 629 -28.17 8.58 6.51
N PRO A 630 -28.65 9.05 5.33
CA PRO A 630 -27.79 9.21 4.17
C PRO A 630 -26.64 10.19 4.46
N TYR A 631 -25.44 9.84 4.01
CA TYR A 631 -24.27 10.72 4.08
C TYR A 631 -24.27 11.70 2.92
N ASN A 632 -24.44 12.98 3.19
CA ASN A 632 -24.42 14.02 2.17
C ASN A 632 -23.07 14.72 2.16
N VAL A 633 -22.25 14.47 1.13
CA VAL A 633 -20.90 14.98 0.98
C VAL A 633 -20.81 16.50 1.16
N LEU A 634 -21.71 17.26 0.54
CA LEU A 634 -21.66 18.73 0.60
C LEU A 634 -22.09 19.29 1.97
N LYS A 635 -23.05 18.65 2.64
CA LYS A 635 -23.46 19.04 4.02
C LYS A 635 -22.37 18.70 5.04
N GLU A 636 -21.52 17.74 4.73
CA GLU A 636 -20.47 17.27 5.62
C GLU A 636 -19.12 17.95 5.37
N MET A 637 -19.07 18.89 4.43
CA MET A 637 -17.88 19.74 4.25
C MET A 637 -17.57 20.50 5.54
N ARG A 638 -16.35 20.39 6.01
CA ARG A 638 -15.85 21.04 7.22
C ARG A 638 -14.52 21.74 6.94
N PHE A 639 -14.24 22.75 7.73
CA PHE A 639 -12.92 23.36 7.75
C PHE A 639 -11.87 22.30 8.11
N ALA A 640 -10.84 22.14 7.25
CA ALA A 640 -9.81 21.11 7.34
C ALA A 640 -8.42 21.69 7.61
N GLY A 641 -8.29 22.99 7.77
CA GLY A 641 -7.04 23.64 8.14
C GLY A 641 -6.79 24.92 7.35
N ALA A 642 -5.94 25.76 7.92
CA ALA A 642 -5.44 26.92 7.22
C ALA A 642 -3.99 27.21 7.68
N TYR A 643 -3.13 27.64 6.75
CA TYR A 643 -1.74 27.92 7.07
C TYR A 643 -1.12 28.94 6.10
N PRO A 644 -0.06 29.66 6.56
CA PRO A 644 0.67 30.57 5.69
C PRO A 644 1.44 29.81 4.63
N ILE A 645 1.45 30.38 3.42
CA ILE A 645 2.17 29.87 2.27
C ILE A 645 3.21 30.88 1.80
N LEU A 646 4.30 30.35 1.27
CA LEU A 646 5.33 31.10 0.57
C LEU A 646 5.52 30.49 -0.80
N THR A 647 5.25 31.27 -1.85
CA THR A 647 5.49 30.87 -3.24
C THR A 647 6.39 31.89 -3.94
N GLY A 648 7.11 31.46 -4.98
CA GLY A 648 7.87 32.34 -5.81
C GLY A 648 7.02 32.95 -6.92
N PHE A 649 7.16 34.23 -7.17
CA PHE A 649 6.62 34.92 -8.33
C PHE A 649 7.76 35.57 -9.08
N THR A 650 7.87 35.34 -10.37
CA THR A 650 8.90 35.97 -11.18
C THR A 650 8.42 37.32 -11.67
N ASP A 651 9.14 38.37 -11.33
CA ASP A 651 8.92 39.71 -11.81
C ASP A 651 9.46 39.89 -13.25
N ARG A 652 9.23 41.03 -13.87
CA ARG A 652 9.54 41.37 -15.28
C ARG A 652 10.98 41.14 -15.72
N LYS A 653 11.92 40.91 -14.84
CA LYS A 653 13.32 40.65 -15.16
C LYS A 653 13.75 39.29 -14.71
N ALA A 654 14.31 38.55 -15.61
CA ALA A 654 15.02 37.28 -15.51
C ALA A 654 15.09 36.61 -14.12
N TRP A 655 15.37 35.36 -14.08
CA TRP A 655 15.62 34.43 -12.97
C TRP A 655 16.16 35.02 -11.65
N ASN A 656 16.86 36.15 -11.71
CA ASN A 656 17.47 36.79 -10.54
C ASN A 656 16.45 37.56 -9.66
N ASN A 657 15.20 37.70 -10.11
CA ASN A 657 14.19 38.50 -9.42
C ASN A 657 12.94 37.68 -9.10
N VAL A 658 13.12 36.57 -8.41
CA VAL A 658 11.98 35.84 -7.82
C VAL A 658 11.46 36.66 -6.65
N THR A 659 10.30 37.25 -6.80
CA THR A 659 9.63 37.94 -5.73
C THR A 659 8.75 36.98 -4.92
N PRO A 660 8.90 36.91 -3.59
CA PRO A 660 8.06 36.05 -2.79
C PRO A 660 6.60 36.54 -2.78
N VAL A 661 5.68 35.59 -2.93
CA VAL A 661 4.26 35.78 -2.65
C VAL A 661 4.01 35.27 -1.24
N LEU A 662 3.62 36.18 -0.36
CA LEU A 662 3.19 35.87 0.99
C LEU A 662 1.69 35.64 0.96
N GLY A 663 1.23 34.53 1.46
CA GLY A 663 -0.18 34.19 1.37
C GLY A 663 -0.66 33.28 2.48
N TYR A 664 -1.92 32.93 2.38
CA TYR A 664 -2.60 32.01 3.27
C TYR A 664 -3.43 31.04 2.47
N ARG A 665 -3.39 29.75 2.86
CA ARG A 665 -4.16 28.69 2.22
C ARG A 665 -5.17 28.12 3.21
N ILE A 666 -6.39 27.91 2.76
CA ILE A 666 -7.52 27.42 3.55
C ILE A 666 -8.06 26.16 2.89
N PHE A 667 -8.36 25.15 3.69
CA PHE A 667 -8.90 23.87 3.23
C PHE A 667 -10.24 23.57 3.85
N PHE A 668 -11.11 23.00 3.03
CA PHE A 668 -12.34 22.34 3.48
C PHE A 668 -12.36 20.94 2.85
N SER A 669 -12.82 19.97 3.59
CA SER A 669 -13.05 18.61 3.08
C SER A 669 -14.21 17.95 3.81
N ASP A 670 -14.86 17.02 3.13
CA ASP A 670 -15.70 16.07 3.83
C ASP A 670 -14.80 15.01 4.51
N PRO A 671 -15.24 14.43 5.62
CA PRO A 671 -14.41 13.49 6.39
C PRO A 671 -14.00 12.21 5.64
N VAL A 672 -14.78 11.80 4.64
CA VAL A 672 -14.48 10.60 3.81
C VAL A 672 -13.50 10.92 2.67
N GLY A 673 -13.31 12.21 2.34
CA GLY A 673 -12.39 12.63 1.28
C GLY A 673 -12.99 12.59 -0.14
N LEU A 674 -14.31 12.55 -0.29
CA LEU A 674 -15.01 12.55 -1.57
C LEU A 674 -15.09 13.94 -2.21
N SER A 675 -14.96 14.98 -1.40
CA SER A 675 -14.91 16.38 -1.84
C SER A 675 -13.90 17.18 -1.04
N SER A 676 -13.19 18.07 -1.70
CA SER A 676 -12.27 19.00 -1.05
C SER A 676 -12.22 20.33 -1.76
N ILE A 677 -12.09 21.41 -0.97
CA ILE A 677 -11.90 22.78 -1.47
C ILE A 677 -10.56 23.28 -0.93
N LYS A 678 -9.76 23.83 -1.82
CA LYS A 678 -8.53 24.57 -1.51
C LYS A 678 -8.70 26.01 -1.97
N LEU A 679 -8.51 26.94 -1.09
CA LEU A 679 -8.51 28.37 -1.40
C LEU A 679 -7.17 28.95 -0.93
N ALA A 680 -6.42 29.57 -1.82
CA ALA A 680 -5.23 30.30 -1.48
C ALA A 680 -5.37 31.77 -1.90
N VAL A 681 -4.93 32.68 -1.03
CA VAL A 681 -4.86 34.10 -1.31
C VAL A 681 -3.47 34.60 -0.91
N GLY A 682 -2.90 35.50 -1.69
CA GLY A 682 -1.55 35.99 -1.44
C GLY A 682 -1.27 37.33 -2.07
N MET A 683 -0.12 37.89 -1.72
CA MET A 683 0.34 39.18 -2.20
C MET A 683 1.85 39.14 -2.43
N SER A 684 2.30 39.77 -3.51
CA SER A 684 3.71 39.99 -3.84
C SER A 684 4.11 41.46 -3.62
N PRO A 685 4.29 41.92 -2.36
CA PRO A 685 4.43 43.32 -2.03
C PRO A 685 5.71 43.94 -2.64
N TRP A 686 6.72 43.15 -2.82
CA TRP A 686 8.04 43.60 -3.35
C TRP A 686 8.14 43.50 -4.87
N SER A 687 7.08 43.08 -5.58
CA SER A 687 7.08 43.06 -7.04
C SER A 687 6.98 44.47 -7.60
N HIS A 688 7.59 44.68 -8.77
CA HIS A 688 7.51 45.96 -9.52
C HIS A 688 6.18 46.08 -10.29
N ASN A 689 5.23 45.18 -10.07
CA ASN A 689 3.93 45.20 -10.72
C ASN A 689 3.02 46.28 -10.13
N ASP A 690 2.05 46.74 -10.91
CA ASP A 690 0.98 47.62 -10.42
C ASP A 690 0.23 46.95 -9.27
N TRP A 691 -0.36 47.75 -8.38
CA TRP A 691 -1.02 47.27 -7.17
C TRP A 691 -2.01 46.14 -7.44
N LYS A 692 -2.81 46.26 -8.52
CA LYS A 692 -3.80 45.21 -8.91
C LYS A 692 -3.16 43.87 -9.24
N ASN A 693 -1.94 43.84 -9.70
CA ASN A 693 -1.20 42.66 -10.13
C ASN A 693 -0.33 42.07 -9.01
N LYS A 694 -0.28 42.70 -7.85
CA LYS A 694 0.36 42.18 -6.64
C LYS A 694 -0.51 41.17 -5.89
N PHE A 695 -1.83 41.14 -6.17
CA PHE A 695 -2.76 40.22 -5.53
C PHE A 695 -2.87 38.91 -6.31
N HIS A 696 -2.83 37.78 -5.59
CA HIS A 696 -2.90 36.42 -6.11
C HIS A 696 -4.00 35.66 -5.43
N ALA A 697 -4.76 34.87 -6.17
CA ALA A 697 -5.79 33.97 -5.64
C ALA A 697 -5.82 32.66 -6.43
N ASP A 698 -6.07 31.58 -5.74
CA ASP A 698 -6.20 30.24 -6.30
C ASP A 698 -7.32 29.48 -5.60
N PHE A 699 -8.17 28.86 -6.36
CA PHE A 699 -9.30 28.07 -5.91
C PHE A 699 -9.29 26.73 -6.63
N GLU A 700 -9.38 25.62 -5.90
CA GLU A 700 -9.58 24.27 -6.42
C GLU A 700 -10.72 23.60 -5.65
N TRP A 701 -11.72 23.10 -6.35
CA TRP A 701 -12.76 22.25 -5.80
C TRP A 701 -12.74 20.91 -6.49
N LYS A 702 -12.51 19.84 -5.74
CA LYS A 702 -12.65 18.46 -6.17
C LYS A 702 -13.96 17.90 -5.64
N TYR A 703 -14.70 17.24 -6.51
CA TYR A 703 -15.94 16.55 -6.17
C TYR A 703 -16.00 15.24 -6.95
N TYR A 704 -15.80 14.14 -6.27
CA TYR A 704 -15.61 12.82 -6.89
C TYR A 704 -14.54 12.86 -8.00
N PHE A 705 -14.96 12.68 -9.25
CA PHE A 705 -14.09 12.68 -10.43
C PHE A 705 -13.92 14.06 -11.07
N TRP A 706 -14.65 15.05 -10.61
CA TRP A 706 -14.64 16.41 -11.15
C TRP A 706 -13.64 17.30 -10.39
N THR A 707 -13.00 18.18 -11.12
CA THR A 707 -12.13 19.22 -10.55
C THR A 707 -12.44 20.55 -11.22
N LEU A 708 -12.88 21.51 -10.43
CA LEU A 708 -13.05 22.91 -10.83
C LEU A 708 -11.89 23.71 -10.27
N LYS A 709 -11.21 24.49 -11.12
CA LYS A 709 -10.17 25.43 -10.70
C LYS A 709 -10.51 26.83 -11.18
N ALA A 710 -10.16 27.82 -10.37
CA ALA A 710 -10.16 29.21 -10.74
C ALA A 710 -8.93 29.89 -10.13
N ALA A 711 -8.29 30.78 -10.88
CA ALA A 711 -7.13 31.51 -10.40
C ALA A 711 -7.11 32.94 -10.90
N TRP A 712 -6.50 33.82 -10.10
CA TRP A 712 -6.20 35.18 -10.45
C TRP A 712 -4.71 35.44 -10.18
N ASN A 713 -3.97 35.88 -11.19
CA ASN A 713 -2.51 36.05 -11.17
C ASN A 713 -1.79 34.82 -10.62
N HIS A 714 -2.23 33.63 -11.06
CA HIS A 714 -1.68 32.37 -10.59
C HIS A 714 -0.22 32.20 -10.98
N THR A 715 0.52 31.49 -10.14
CA THR A 715 1.96 31.32 -10.32
C THR A 715 2.36 30.34 -11.41
N ASP A 716 1.40 29.61 -12.03
CA ASP A 716 1.62 28.52 -12.98
C ASP A 716 1.14 28.78 -14.42
N PHE A 717 1.04 30.05 -14.85
CA PHE A 717 0.66 30.38 -16.23
C PHE A 717 1.81 30.31 -17.23
N TYR A 718 2.85 29.55 -16.91
CA TYR A 718 3.97 29.34 -17.85
C TYR A 718 3.65 28.25 -18.85
N ASP A 719 4.31 28.39 -20.01
CA ASP A 719 4.34 27.34 -21.04
C ASP A 719 2.96 26.85 -21.46
N LEU A 720 2.01 27.77 -21.53
CA LEU A 720 0.66 27.45 -21.99
C LEU A 720 0.64 27.01 -23.45
N ALA A 721 1.56 27.50 -24.27
CA ALA A 721 1.71 27.17 -25.69
C ALA A 721 3.17 27.33 -26.14
N GLY A 722 4.02 26.37 -25.78
CA GLY A 722 5.43 26.34 -26.16
C GLY A 722 6.17 27.63 -25.78
N PRO A 723 6.90 28.28 -26.73
CA PRO A 723 7.69 29.48 -26.46
C PRO A 723 6.86 30.71 -26.11
N MET A 724 5.53 30.67 -26.25
CA MET A 724 4.64 31.69 -25.71
C MET A 724 4.53 31.54 -24.21
N ARG A 725 5.39 32.16 -23.50
CA ARG A 725 5.35 32.13 -22.04
C ARG A 725 4.52 33.28 -21.52
N SER A 726 3.29 32.96 -21.17
CA SER A 726 2.39 33.98 -20.64
C SER A 726 2.76 34.36 -19.24
N SER A 727 2.43 35.61 -18.90
CA SER A 727 2.60 36.10 -17.55
C SER A 727 1.69 35.36 -16.58
N ARG A 728 2.05 35.45 -15.31
CA ARG A 728 1.19 35.07 -14.19
C ARG A 728 0.03 36.01 -13.96
N LYS A 729 -0.04 37.10 -14.73
CA LYS A 729 -1.14 38.05 -14.70
C LYS A 729 -2.34 37.46 -15.45
N GLY A 730 -3.51 37.72 -14.92
CA GLY A 730 -4.77 37.34 -15.54
C GLY A 730 -5.55 36.28 -14.76
N TYR A 731 -6.61 35.78 -15.38
CA TYR A 731 -7.46 34.78 -14.77
C TYR A 731 -7.41 33.47 -15.54
N MET A 732 -7.63 32.39 -14.81
CA MET A 732 -7.88 31.06 -15.36
C MET A 732 -9.13 30.49 -14.70
N VAL A 733 -9.97 29.80 -15.48
CA VAL A 733 -11.04 28.92 -14.99
C VAL A 733 -10.98 27.63 -15.77
N SER A 734 -11.00 26.50 -15.09
CA SER A 734 -10.95 25.18 -15.73
C SER A 734 -11.88 24.18 -15.05
N LEU A 735 -12.45 23.30 -15.85
CA LEU A 735 -13.20 22.13 -15.41
C LEU A 735 -12.57 20.89 -16.01
N ALA A 736 -12.30 19.89 -15.18
CA ALA A 736 -11.75 18.63 -15.59
C ALA A 736 -12.56 17.46 -15.00
N TYR A 737 -12.67 16.38 -15.77
CA TYR A 737 -13.18 15.09 -15.35
C TYR A 737 -12.07 14.05 -15.53
N ASN A 738 -11.79 13.25 -14.50
CA ASN A 738 -10.76 12.20 -14.53
C ASN A 738 -11.32 10.92 -13.91
N TYR A 739 -11.23 9.81 -14.63
CA TYR A 739 -11.70 8.52 -14.18
C TYR A 739 -10.61 7.47 -14.30
N THR A 740 -10.44 6.69 -13.25
CA THR A 740 -9.50 5.57 -13.20
C THR A 740 -10.26 4.27 -12.93
N ASN A 741 -10.06 3.28 -13.79
CA ASN A 741 -10.56 1.92 -13.58
C ASN A 741 -9.38 0.96 -13.42
N SER A 742 -9.26 0.34 -12.24
CA SER A 742 -8.26 -0.68 -11.90
C SER A 742 -8.88 -2.03 -11.53
N LEU A 743 -10.18 -2.20 -11.77
CA LEU A 743 -10.95 -3.37 -11.33
C LEU A 743 -10.75 -4.63 -12.20
N GLU A 744 -9.77 -4.64 -13.08
CA GLU A 744 -9.39 -5.80 -13.90
C GLU A 744 -7.87 -5.95 -13.91
N SER A 745 -7.32 -6.45 -12.78
CA SER A 745 -5.86 -6.65 -12.69
C SER A 745 -5.31 -7.52 -13.81
N PRO A 746 -4.17 -7.17 -14.41
CA PRO A 746 -3.26 -6.07 -14.04
C PRO A 746 -3.49 -4.77 -14.82
N TYR A 747 -4.63 -4.59 -15.46
CA TYR A 747 -4.93 -3.43 -16.26
C TYR A 747 -5.36 -2.23 -15.40
N VAL A 748 -4.80 -1.07 -15.72
CA VAL A 748 -5.27 0.22 -15.23
C VAL A 748 -5.66 1.06 -16.45
N ARG A 749 -6.90 1.53 -16.49
CA ARG A 749 -7.43 2.37 -17.56
C ARG A 749 -7.77 3.73 -16.97
N ASN A 750 -7.17 4.76 -17.53
CA ASN A 750 -7.44 6.15 -17.17
C ASN A 750 -8.02 6.87 -18.37
N TRP A 751 -9.01 7.70 -18.17
CA TRP A 751 -9.48 8.62 -19.19
C TRP A 751 -10.00 9.90 -18.54
N GLY A 752 -9.95 10.97 -19.29
CA GLY A 752 -10.42 12.25 -18.80
C GLY A 752 -10.60 13.25 -19.91
N ALA A 753 -11.27 14.34 -19.55
CA ALA A 753 -11.48 15.49 -20.39
C ALA A 753 -11.32 16.77 -19.57
N SER A 754 -10.84 17.83 -20.19
CA SER A 754 -10.76 19.13 -19.55
C SER A 754 -11.03 20.27 -20.52
N ILE A 755 -11.58 21.34 -19.98
CA ILE A 755 -11.71 22.62 -20.66
C ILE A 755 -11.14 23.70 -19.74
N ALA A 756 -10.46 24.70 -20.31
CA ALA A 756 -10.00 25.85 -19.55
C ALA A 756 -10.11 27.14 -20.37
N ALA A 757 -10.32 28.23 -19.67
CA ALA A 757 -10.35 29.59 -20.23
C ALA A 757 -9.35 30.46 -19.47
N TYR A 758 -8.53 31.16 -20.22
CA TYR A 758 -7.52 32.11 -19.74
C TYR A 758 -7.84 33.48 -20.32
N GLY A 759 -7.64 34.52 -19.54
CA GLY A 759 -7.84 35.89 -19.99
C GLY A 759 -7.05 36.91 -19.20
N ASP A 760 -6.97 38.11 -19.72
CA ASP A 760 -6.16 39.23 -19.21
C ASP A 760 -4.70 38.81 -19.03
N MET A 761 -4.22 37.92 -19.90
CA MET A 761 -2.83 37.45 -19.91
C MET A 761 -1.91 38.59 -20.35
N ASP A 762 -0.70 38.60 -19.80
CA ASP A 762 0.33 39.53 -20.20
C ASP A 762 1.59 38.74 -20.57
N ALA A 763 2.35 39.22 -21.52
CA ALA A 763 3.60 38.62 -21.93
C ALA A 763 4.73 39.07 -20.98
N LEU A 764 5.59 38.13 -20.58
CA LEU A 764 6.83 38.43 -19.88
C LEU A 764 7.99 38.42 -20.91
N PRO A 765 8.50 39.57 -21.32
CA PRO A 765 9.46 39.66 -22.44
C PRO A 765 10.69 38.78 -22.28
N LEU A 766 11.14 38.54 -21.07
CA LEU A 766 12.39 37.83 -20.79
C LEU A 766 12.25 36.30 -20.78
N TYR A 767 11.03 35.81 -20.72
CA TYR A 767 10.71 34.38 -20.80
C TYR A 767 10.04 33.99 -22.11
N GLN A 768 9.83 34.96 -22.96
CA GLN A 768 9.16 34.80 -24.22
C GLN A 768 10.18 34.80 -25.35
N GLU A 769 10.35 33.67 -26.00
CA GLU A 769 11.18 33.56 -27.20
C GLU A 769 10.45 34.11 -28.43
N ILE A 770 9.12 33.99 -28.43
CA ILE A 770 8.24 34.53 -29.45
C ILE A 770 7.22 35.47 -28.83
N GLN A 771 7.15 36.70 -29.26
CA GLN A 771 6.15 37.67 -28.84
C GLN A 771 4.77 37.30 -29.41
N THR A 772 3.73 37.51 -28.58
CA THR A 772 2.32 37.31 -28.98
C THR A 772 1.45 38.37 -28.32
N ASP A 773 0.48 38.88 -29.07
CA ASP A 773 -0.52 39.83 -28.59
C ASP A 773 -1.76 39.14 -28.03
N ILE A 774 -1.74 37.83 -27.92
CA ILE A 774 -2.89 37.05 -27.46
C ILE A 774 -3.03 37.19 -25.94
N LYS A 775 -4.09 37.88 -25.52
CA LYS A 775 -4.43 38.13 -24.11
C LYS A 775 -5.46 37.17 -23.55
N SER A 776 -6.11 36.37 -24.41
CA SER A 776 -7.08 35.38 -24.00
C SER A 776 -7.04 34.15 -24.90
N MET A 777 -7.23 32.98 -24.31
CA MET A 777 -7.37 31.74 -25.06
C MET A 777 -8.24 30.73 -24.27
N GLN A 778 -8.77 29.76 -25.00
CA GLN A 778 -9.42 28.59 -24.42
C GLN A 778 -8.65 27.34 -24.81
N THR A 779 -8.70 26.33 -23.96
CA THR A 779 -8.14 25.02 -24.25
C THR A 779 -9.17 23.93 -23.99
N ALA A 780 -9.09 22.87 -24.76
CA ALA A 780 -9.86 21.66 -24.54
C ALA A 780 -8.94 20.44 -24.71
N SER A 781 -9.14 19.43 -23.89
CA SER A 781 -8.41 18.18 -24.05
C SER A 781 -9.27 16.97 -23.70
N ILE A 782 -8.99 15.86 -24.36
CA ILE A 782 -9.49 14.54 -24.00
C ILE A 782 -8.32 13.57 -24.10
N TYR A 783 -8.22 12.66 -23.13
CA TYR A 783 -7.17 11.65 -23.15
C TYR A 783 -7.68 10.29 -22.67
N GLY A 784 -7.00 9.24 -23.15
CA GLY A 784 -7.16 7.89 -22.65
C GLY A 784 -5.80 7.21 -22.49
N LYS A 785 -5.66 6.42 -21.44
CA LYS A 785 -4.45 5.65 -21.14
C LYS A 785 -4.80 4.25 -20.65
N ILE A 786 -4.11 3.26 -21.17
CA ILE A 786 -4.15 1.87 -20.71
C ILE A 786 -2.74 1.49 -20.25
N ALA A 787 -2.62 0.92 -19.06
CA ALA A 787 -1.38 0.42 -18.52
C ALA A 787 -1.53 -1.03 -18.05
N ARG A 788 -0.53 -1.84 -18.34
CA ARG A 788 -0.33 -3.18 -17.80
C ARG A 788 1.13 -3.29 -17.38
N VAL A 789 1.43 -2.85 -16.18
CA VAL A 789 2.80 -2.75 -15.68
C VAL A 789 2.95 -3.43 -14.34
N ARG A 790 4.13 -3.97 -14.08
CA ARG A 790 4.46 -4.71 -12.86
C ARG A 790 5.79 -4.28 -12.29
N SER A 791 5.91 -4.45 -10.97
CA SER A 791 7.15 -4.29 -10.21
C SER A 791 7.40 -5.56 -9.42
N THR A 792 8.65 -5.96 -9.28
CA THR A 792 9.06 -7.04 -8.39
C THR A 792 9.24 -6.51 -6.96
N LEU A 793 9.35 -7.40 -5.99
CA LEU A 793 9.72 -6.99 -4.63
C LEU A 793 11.11 -6.34 -4.65
N GLY A 794 11.24 -5.20 -3.97
CA GLY A 794 12.47 -4.42 -3.96
C GLY A 794 12.63 -3.41 -5.10
N ALA A 795 11.73 -3.38 -6.07
CA ALA A 795 11.73 -2.37 -7.11
C ALA A 795 11.35 -0.99 -6.57
N ILE A 796 12.01 0.04 -7.06
CA ILE A 796 11.67 1.44 -6.76
C ILE A 796 10.78 2.06 -7.84
N MET A 797 10.63 1.38 -8.97
CA MET A 797 9.80 1.78 -10.10
C MET A 797 9.23 0.57 -10.83
N ARG A 798 8.39 0.83 -11.82
CA ARG A 798 7.84 -0.22 -12.70
C ARG A 798 8.93 -0.79 -13.59
N GLU A 799 8.98 -2.11 -13.73
CA GLU A 799 10.07 -2.82 -14.37
C GLU A 799 9.67 -3.53 -15.66
N GLN A 800 8.41 -3.94 -15.77
CA GLN A 800 7.93 -4.68 -16.94
C GLN A 800 6.49 -4.34 -17.28
N GLY A 801 6.19 -4.38 -18.60
CA GLY A 801 4.86 -4.24 -19.13
C GLY A 801 4.76 -3.19 -20.22
N TYR A 802 3.58 -2.62 -20.38
CA TYR A 802 3.35 -1.56 -21.35
C TYR A 802 2.39 -0.51 -20.83
N GLU A 803 2.53 0.70 -21.37
CA GLU A 803 1.60 1.81 -21.21
C GLU A 803 1.30 2.39 -22.58
N LEU A 804 0.03 2.47 -22.94
CA LEU A 804 -0.45 3.07 -24.19
C LEU A 804 -1.30 4.28 -23.85
N GLY A 805 -1.05 5.40 -24.49
CA GLY A 805 -1.79 6.64 -24.29
C GLY A 805 -2.15 7.29 -25.61
N ALA A 806 -3.28 7.98 -25.63
CA ALA A 806 -3.66 8.88 -26.71
C ALA A 806 -4.34 10.11 -26.13
N GLN A 807 -4.07 11.26 -26.70
CA GLN A 807 -4.75 12.50 -26.35
C GLN A 807 -5.03 13.35 -27.58
N ALA A 808 -6.15 14.05 -27.54
CA ALA A 808 -6.45 15.14 -28.43
C ALA A 808 -6.58 16.42 -27.59
N TYR A 809 -5.97 17.49 -28.04
CA TYR A 809 -6.05 18.78 -27.37
C TYR A 809 -6.12 19.89 -28.42
N GLY A 810 -6.57 21.06 -28.01
CA GLY A 810 -6.65 22.19 -28.91
C GLY A 810 -6.67 23.51 -28.16
N TYR A 811 -6.17 24.51 -28.88
CA TYR A 811 -6.20 25.91 -28.48
C TYR A 811 -7.18 26.68 -29.34
N LEU A 812 -8.04 27.49 -28.74
CA LEU A 812 -8.80 28.53 -29.42
C LEU A 812 -8.18 29.87 -29.03
N ALA A 813 -7.39 30.46 -29.90
CA ALA A 813 -6.60 31.66 -29.65
C ALA A 813 -6.67 32.59 -30.87
N GLY A 814 -6.86 33.92 -30.63
CA GLY A 814 -7.03 34.88 -31.72
C GLY A 814 -8.19 34.60 -32.66
N GLY A 815 -9.25 33.93 -32.17
CA GLY A 815 -10.41 33.53 -32.96
C GLY A 815 -10.21 32.31 -33.88
N ARG A 816 -9.06 31.63 -33.81
CA ARG A 816 -8.74 30.42 -34.58
C ARG A 816 -8.57 29.22 -33.67
N PHE A 817 -8.96 28.04 -34.15
CA PHE A 817 -8.83 26.77 -33.44
C PHE A 817 -7.63 26.00 -34.00
N TYR A 818 -6.77 25.50 -33.08
CA TYR A 818 -5.53 24.76 -33.38
C TYR A 818 -5.59 23.38 -32.69
N PRO A 819 -6.19 22.38 -33.36
CA PRO A 819 -6.26 21.03 -32.79
C PRO A 819 -4.96 20.27 -32.99
N SER A 820 -4.67 19.38 -32.06
CA SER A 820 -3.50 18.49 -32.05
C SER A 820 -3.85 17.11 -31.53
N VAL A 821 -3.14 16.11 -31.99
CA VAL A 821 -3.24 14.74 -31.47
C VAL A 821 -1.85 14.22 -31.08
N GLU A 822 -1.80 13.45 -30.03
CA GLU A 822 -0.59 12.75 -29.60
C GLU A 822 -0.94 11.30 -29.22
N ALA A 823 -0.05 10.37 -29.57
CA ALA A 823 -0.09 9.00 -29.09
C ALA A 823 1.24 8.63 -28.46
N THR A 824 1.21 7.85 -27.38
CA THR A 824 2.39 7.36 -26.68
C THR A 824 2.30 5.84 -26.50
N ALA A 825 3.44 5.16 -26.59
CA ALA A 825 3.54 3.73 -26.31
C ALA A 825 4.89 3.42 -25.64
N ASP A 826 4.82 2.92 -24.42
CA ASP A 826 5.97 2.56 -23.62
C ASP A 826 5.96 1.05 -23.38
N PHE A 827 7.10 0.39 -23.58
CA PHE A 827 7.28 -1.05 -23.39
C PHE A 827 8.50 -1.29 -22.53
N GLY A 828 8.34 -2.11 -21.49
CA GLY A 828 9.39 -2.43 -20.53
C GLY A 828 9.54 -3.91 -20.28
N VAL A 829 10.79 -4.34 -20.08
CA VAL A 829 11.15 -5.71 -19.72
C VAL A 829 12.12 -5.72 -18.56
N LEU A 830 11.96 -6.71 -17.67
CA LEU A 830 12.96 -7.00 -16.65
C LEU A 830 14.17 -7.66 -17.33
N VAL A 831 15.38 -7.13 -17.06
CA VAL A 831 16.62 -7.65 -17.65
C VAL A 831 17.19 -8.73 -16.73
N PRO A 832 17.46 -9.95 -17.21
CA PRO A 832 17.89 -11.08 -16.36
C PRO A 832 19.39 -11.05 -15.99
N ILE A 833 19.98 -9.85 -15.95
CA ILE A 833 21.40 -9.67 -15.56
C ILE A 833 21.50 -9.53 -14.03
N ASP A 834 20.57 -8.81 -13.42
CA ASP A 834 20.52 -8.57 -11.98
C ASP A 834 19.08 -8.27 -11.54
N ARG A 835 18.81 -8.44 -10.23
CA ARG A 835 17.51 -8.09 -9.65
C ARG A 835 17.20 -6.61 -9.85
N ASN A 836 15.96 -6.27 -10.20
CA ASN A 836 15.48 -4.89 -10.33
C ASN A 836 16.18 -4.05 -11.43
N THR A 837 16.79 -4.68 -12.41
CA THR A 837 17.30 -4.01 -13.61
C THR A 837 16.26 -4.11 -14.72
N SER A 838 15.87 -2.97 -15.33
CA SER A 838 14.83 -2.94 -16.36
C SER A 838 15.26 -2.13 -17.58
N PHE A 839 14.79 -2.56 -18.74
CA PHE A 839 14.98 -1.85 -20.00
C PHE A 839 13.62 -1.42 -20.55
N TRP A 840 13.53 -0.16 -20.95
CA TRP A 840 12.32 0.44 -21.51
C TRP A 840 12.57 1.08 -22.86
N VAL A 841 11.59 0.93 -23.76
CA VAL A 841 11.46 1.73 -24.99
C VAL A 841 10.21 2.58 -24.84
N ARG A 842 10.38 3.89 -24.94
CA ARG A 842 9.30 4.88 -24.82
C ARG A 842 9.14 5.60 -26.15
N THR A 843 7.94 5.63 -26.67
CA THR A 843 7.66 6.27 -27.95
C THR A 843 6.56 7.30 -27.84
N ALA A 844 6.64 8.33 -28.64
CA ALA A 844 5.61 9.34 -28.78
C ALA A 844 5.54 9.80 -30.24
N GLY A 845 4.35 10.12 -30.70
CA GLY A 845 4.13 10.71 -32.02
C GLY A 845 2.95 11.64 -31.98
N GLY A 846 3.02 12.72 -32.74
CA GLY A 846 1.95 13.71 -32.76
C GLY A 846 1.88 14.51 -34.08
N HIS A 847 0.72 15.10 -34.24
CA HIS A 847 0.43 15.96 -35.40
C HIS A 847 -0.42 17.15 -34.98
N ASN A 848 -0.07 18.32 -35.47
CA ASN A 848 -0.83 19.56 -35.29
C ASN A 848 -1.58 19.86 -36.61
N PHE A 849 -2.89 20.16 -36.55
CA PHE A 849 -3.73 20.45 -37.68
C PHE A 849 -3.88 21.96 -37.95
N GLY A 850 -3.27 22.79 -37.13
CA GLY A 850 -3.32 24.24 -37.24
C GLY A 850 -2.27 24.79 -38.20
N ASP A 851 -2.27 26.10 -38.39
CA ASP A 851 -1.29 26.84 -39.20
C ASP A 851 0.11 26.74 -38.58
N ALA A 852 1.03 26.04 -39.24
CA ALA A 852 2.39 25.80 -38.79
C ALA A 852 3.26 27.09 -38.68
N SER A 853 2.80 28.18 -39.28
CA SER A 853 3.47 29.48 -39.14
C SER A 853 3.25 30.13 -37.77
N THR A 854 2.25 29.67 -37.02
CA THR A 854 1.90 30.15 -35.71
C THR A 854 2.50 29.28 -34.60
N ILE A 855 2.65 29.82 -33.38
CA ILE A 855 3.15 29.08 -32.22
C ILE A 855 2.18 27.95 -31.80
N PHE A 856 0.89 28.11 -32.02
CA PHE A 856 -0.15 27.15 -31.64
C PHE A 856 -0.23 25.95 -32.59
N GLY A 857 0.28 26.07 -33.82
CA GLY A 857 0.26 25.02 -34.85
C GLY A 857 1.46 24.05 -34.75
N ASN A 858 2.24 24.09 -33.67
CA ASN A 858 3.44 23.29 -33.48
C ASN A 858 3.56 22.72 -32.08
N THR A 859 4.30 21.64 -31.95
CA THR A 859 4.79 21.06 -30.71
C THR A 859 6.26 21.43 -30.52
N TYR A 860 6.68 21.71 -29.29
CA TYR A 860 8.03 22.17 -28.98
C TYR A 860 8.72 21.21 -28.01
N PHE A 861 10.01 20.99 -28.27
CA PHE A 861 10.85 20.07 -27.51
C PHE A 861 12.11 20.76 -27.00
N GLY A 862 12.60 20.33 -25.86
CA GLY A 862 13.87 20.80 -25.35
C GLY A 862 14.13 20.37 -23.90
N GLY A 863 15.36 20.48 -23.46
CA GLY A 863 15.82 20.24 -22.10
C GLY A 863 15.42 18.90 -21.50
N PHE A 864 15.82 18.67 -20.28
CA PHE A 864 15.41 17.46 -19.52
C PHE A 864 13.90 17.36 -19.32
N ARG A 865 13.16 18.43 -19.33
CA ARG A 865 11.73 18.49 -19.03
C ARG A 865 10.89 19.36 -19.96
N ASN A 866 11.55 20.13 -20.81
CA ASN A 866 10.94 21.17 -21.65
C ASN A 866 10.06 22.18 -20.87
N ASN A 867 10.34 22.41 -19.60
CA ASN A 867 9.62 23.32 -18.70
C ASN A 867 10.55 23.80 -17.61
N ARG A 868 10.48 25.10 -17.26
CA ARG A 868 11.34 25.72 -16.22
C ARG A 868 10.81 25.54 -14.81
N VAL A 869 9.54 25.17 -14.61
CA VAL A 869 8.87 25.28 -13.31
C VAL A 869 8.37 23.93 -12.78
N ASP A 870 8.42 22.84 -13.54
CA ASP A 870 7.90 21.55 -13.11
C ASP A 870 8.93 20.76 -12.29
N TYR A 871 8.65 20.57 -11.01
CA TYR A 871 9.44 19.77 -10.06
C TYR A 871 8.75 18.46 -9.67
N ARG A 872 7.67 18.07 -10.35
CA ARG A 872 6.80 16.96 -9.92
C ARG A 872 7.33 15.58 -10.30
N ASN A 873 8.20 15.50 -11.30
CA ASN A 873 8.73 14.22 -11.78
C ASN A 873 10.24 14.11 -11.52
N ALA A 874 10.65 13.02 -10.87
CA ALA A 874 12.07 12.74 -10.64
C ALA A 874 12.82 12.38 -11.94
N PHE A 875 12.15 11.64 -12.86
CA PHE A 875 12.72 11.21 -14.14
C PHE A 875 12.17 12.08 -15.28
N GLN A 876 12.62 13.32 -15.34
CA GLN A 876 12.06 14.36 -16.21
C GLN A 876 12.27 14.07 -17.70
N TYR A 877 13.38 13.42 -18.09
CA TYR A 877 13.69 13.03 -19.48
C TYR A 877 12.66 12.05 -20.09
N ARG A 878 11.81 11.41 -19.29
CA ARG A 878 10.73 10.53 -19.75
C ARG A 878 9.55 11.29 -20.37
N ASN A 879 9.48 12.60 -20.17
CA ASN A 879 8.45 13.42 -20.79
C ASN A 879 8.54 13.34 -22.33
N SER A 880 7.40 13.21 -23.01
CA SER A 880 7.35 13.17 -24.48
C SER A 880 8.01 14.37 -25.13
N LEU A 881 7.93 15.55 -24.50
CA LEU A 881 8.51 16.80 -24.97
C LEU A 881 9.98 17.04 -24.55
N ALA A 882 10.56 16.17 -23.73
CA ALA A 882 11.94 16.31 -23.30
C ALA A 882 12.94 16.00 -24.43
N MET A 883 13.99 16.79 -24.53
CA MET A 883 15.14 16.54 -25.42
C MET A 883 16.42 17.04 -24.71
N PRO A 884 16.97 16.25 -23.76
CA PRO A 884 18.11 16.64 -22.94
C PRO A 884 19.30 17.07 -23.79
N GLY A 885 19.91 18.18 -23.42
CA GLY A 885 21.01 18.85 -24.18
C GLY A 885 20.53 19.95 -25.11
N ALA A 886 19.25 20.04 -25.44
CA ALA A 886 18.65 21.17 -26.15
C ALA A 886 18.20 22.27 -25.17
N GLY A 887 18.14 23.52 -25.65
CA GLY A 887 17.44 24.56 -24.93
C GLY A 887 15.95 24.25 -24.79
N ILE A 888 15.27 24.80 -23.80
CA ILE A 888 13.82 24.66 -23.62
C ILE A 888 13.11 25.25 -24.85
N ASP A 889 12.13 24.55 -25.42
CA ASP A 889 11.36 24.90 -26.63
C ASP A 889 12.24 25.18 -27.88
N ALA A 890 13.49 24.72 -27.92
CA ALA A 890 14.40 24.99 -28.97
C ALA A 890 14.11 24.23 -30.29
N ILE A 891 13.40 23.11 -30.21
CA ILE A 891 13.06 22.28 -31.37
C ILE A 891 11.54 22.37 -31.59
N LYS A 892 11.18 22.84 -32.79
CA LYS A 892 9.80 22.98 -33.24
C LYS A 892 9.44 21.82 -34.20
N ALA A 893 8.25 21.26 -34.08
CA ALA A 893 7.72 20.27 -34.98
C ALA A 893 6.21 20.42 -35.20
N HIS A 894 5.78 20.46 -36.46
CA HIS A 894 4.37 20.37 -36.83
C HIS A 894 3.85 18.93 -36.76
N SER A 895 4.65 17.97 -37.15
CA SER A 895 4.47 16.54 -36.92
C SER A 895 5.76 15.96 -36.36
N TYR A 896 5.66 14.95 -35.51
CA TYR A 896 6.84 14.34 -34.94
C TYR A 896 6.67 12.85 -34.61
N ALA A 897 7.80 12.17 -34.58
CA ALA A 897 7.94 10.85 -33.95
C ALA A 897 9.19 10.84 -33.07
N LYS A 898 9.08 10.31 -31.86
CA LYS A 898 10.16 10.23 -30.91
C LYS A 898 10.26 8.82 -30.33
N ALA A 899 11.48 8.35 -30.13
CA ALA A 899 11.76 7.11 -29.43
C ALA A 899 12.90 7.33 -28.42
N LEU A 900 12.78 6.73 -27.26
CA LEU A 900 13.74 6.77 -26.17
C LEU A 900 13.98 5.36 -25.63
N ALA A 901 15.21 4.89 -25.62
CA ALA A 901 15.64 3.69 -24.90
C ALA A 901 16.18 4.08 -23.54
N GLU A 902 15.84 3.32 -22.52
CA GLU A 902 16.19 3.58 -21.13
C GLU A 902 16.61 2.29 -20.44
N LEU A 903 17.78 2.28 -19.81
CA LEU A 903 18.26 1.20 -18.96
C LEU A 903 18.32 1.70 -17.51
N ASN A 904 17.47 1.14 -16.65
CA ASN A 904 17.48 1.41 -15.22
C ASN A 904 18.25 0.32 -14.52
N LEU A 905 19.36 0.67 -13.90
CA LEU A 905 20.18 -0.26 -13.15
C LEU A 905 19.55 -0.58 -11.80
N ARG A 906 19.94 -1.69 -11.20
CA ARG A 906 19.52 -2.06 -9.84
C ARG A 906 19.76 -0.93 -8.85
N PRO A 907 18.77 -0.55 -8.01
CA PRO A 907 18.97 0.45 -6.98
C PRO A 907 19.93 -0.06 -5.89
N ILE A 908 20.87 0.77 -5.50
CA ILE A 908 21.74 0.54 -4.34
C ILE A 908 21.00 1.05 -3.11
N ARG A 909 20.82 0.18 -2.10
CA ARG A 909 20.17 0.54 -0.84
C ARG A 909 21.18 1.13 0.12
N MET A 910 20.81 2.23 0.77
CA MET A 910 21.64 2.92 1.76
C MET A 910 21.35 2.36 3.15
N ASN A 911 22.20 1.44 3.61
CA ASN A 911 22.06 0.82 4.91
C ASN A 911 22.84 1.57 5.98
N ASN A 912 22.19 1.91 7.11
CA ASN A 912 22.81 2.57 8.27
C ASN A 912 23.48 3.96 8.01
N PHE A 913 23.10 4.64 6.94
CA PHE A 913 23.61 5.95 6.59
C PHE A 913 22.60 7.05 6.93
N GLY A 914 23.04 8.16 7.54
CA GLY A 914 22.21 9.30 7.90
C GLY A 914 21.86 9.41 9.39
N ALA A 915 20.97 10.33 9.73
CA ALA A 915 20.47 10.58 11.07
C ALA A 915 19.02 10.11 11.22
N LEU A 916 18.48 9.95 12.45
CA LEU A 916 17.11 9.54 12.70
C LEU A 916 16.02 10.45 12.08
N PHE A 917 16.38 11.65 11.68
CA PHE A 917 15.47 12.63 11.09
C PHE A 917 15.77 12.94 9.61
N LEU A 918 16.90 12.44 9.07
CA LEU A 918 17.35 12.70 7.70
C LEU A 918 18.26 11.56 7.21
N TYR A 919 17.80 10.77 6.27
CA TYR A 919 18.56 9.65 5.72
C TYR A 919 18.19 9.35 4.27
N PRO A 920 19.15 8.98 3.40
CA PRO A 920 18.87 8.42 2.09
C PRO A 920 18.43 6.95 2.21
N THR A 921 17.57 6.51 1.31
CA THR A 921 17.07 5.12 1.26
C THR A 921 17.67 4.33 0.12
N TRP A 922 17.75 4.92 -1.06
CA TRP A 922 18.32 4.26 -2.23
C TRP A 922 18.92 5.28 -3.21
N ILE A 923 19.86 4.80 -4.03
CA ILE A 923 20.39 5.49 -5.20
C ILE A 923 20.21 4.59 -6.43
N GLN A 924 19.73 5.17 -7.53
CA GLN A 924 19.61 4.49 -8.81
C GLN A 924 20.26 5.29 -9.93
N CYS A 925 20.96 4.58 -10.83
CA CYS A 925 21.48 5.11 -12.08
C CYS A 925 20.58 4.67 -13.24
N SER A 926 20.23 5.62 -14.11
CA SER A 926 19.50 5.37 -15.36
C SER A 926 20.31 5.90 -16.53
N LEU A 927 20.53 5.08 -17.53
CA LEU A 927 21.13 5.46 -18.82
C LEU A 927 20.02 5.62 -19.85
N PHE A 928 20.07 6.64 -20.67
CA PHE A 928 19.06 6.84 -21.68
C PHE A 928 19.66 7.36 -23.00
N GLY A 929 18.99 7.06 -24.10
CA GLY A 929 19.33 7.58 -25.42
C GLY A 929 18.16 7.46 -26.35
N GLY A 930 17.98 8.43 -27.24
CA GLY A 930 16.84 8.44 -28.14
C GLY A 930 16.96 9.41 -29.32
N GLY A 931 15.96 9.39 -30.17
CA GLY A 931 15.87 10.26 -31.33
C GLY A 931 14.50 10.90 -31.49
N LEU A 932 14.48 12.10 -32.03
CA LEU A 932 13.31 12.86 -32.42
C LEU A 932 13.39 13.15 -33.91
N SER A 933 12.35 12.75 -34.62
CA SER A 933 12.12 13.07 -36.03
C SER A 933 11.09 14.19 -36.11
N ALA A 934 11.44 15.30 -36.70
CA ALA A 934 10.60 16.50 -36.81
C ALA A 934 10.32 16.85 -38.26
N TRP A 935 9.03 17.08 -38.61
CA TRP A 935 8.55 17.50 -39.92
C TRP A 935 7.82 18.84 -39.79
N ASN A 936 8.26 19.81 -40.56
CA ASN A 936 7.64 21.13 -40.67
C ASN A 936 7.30 21.40 -42.16
N PRO A 937 6.14 21.99 -42.46
CA PRO A 937 5.78 22.35 -43.82
C PRO A 937 6.82 23.28 -44.45
N GLY A 938 7.31 22.95 -45.66
CA GLY A 938 8.30 23.73 -46.37
C GLY A 938 9.75 23.60 -45.90
N GLU A 939 10.00 22.82 -44.85
CA GLU A 939 11.35 22.57 -44.31
C GLU A 939 11.80 21.13 -44.62
N LYS A 940 13.10 20.91 -44.72
CA LYS A 940 13.67 19.56 -44.80
C LYS A 940 13.41 18.83 -43.49
N HIS A 941 13.09 17.53 -43.59
CA HIS A 941 13.01 16.64 -42.43
C HIS A 941 14.27 16.70 -41.57
N GLN A 942 14.09 16.83 -40.27
CA GLN A 942 15.17 17.00 -39.30
C GLN A 942 15.17 15.85 -38.29
N MET A 943 16.37 15.37 -37.97
CA MET A 943 16.60 14.33 -36.95
C MET A 943 17.49 14.86 -35.85
N TYR A 944 17.06 14.66 -34.62
CA TYR A 944 17.80 15.03 -33.41
C TYR A 944 18.03 13.79 -32.56
N TYR A 945 19.19 13.65 -31.94
CA TYR A 945 19.50 12.54 -31.08
C TYR A 945 19.97 13.09 -29.71
N SER A 946 19.59 12.42 -28.64
CA SER A 946 20.03 12.78 -27.30
C SER A 946 20.42 11.52 -26.54
N ALA A 947 21.49 11.61 -25.76
CA ALA A 947 21.90 10.54 -24.88
C ALA A 947 22.32 11.14 -23.51
N GLY A 948 22.18 10.36 -22.45
CA GLY A 948 22.52 10.88 -21.14
C GLY A 948 22.46 9.84 -20.04
N VAL A 949 22.73 10.35 -18.83
CA VAL A 949 22.70 9.59 -17.58
C VAL A 949 21.98 10.41 -16.52
N GLN A 950 21.23 9.74 -15.67
CA GLN A 950 20.62 10.33 -14.49
C GLN A 950 20.90 9.48 -13.25
N LEU A 951 21.37 10.11 -12.19
CA LEU A 951 21.51 9.55 -10.87
C LEU A 951 20.40 10.11 -9.99
N THR A 952 19.63 9.25 -9.38
CA THR A 952 18.48 9.62 -8.56
C THR A 952 18.58 8.97 -7.19
N THR A 953 18.36 9.75 -6.12
CA THR A 953 18.36 9.27 -4.74
C THR A 953 17.09 9.72 -4.01
N GLU A 954 16.50 8.82 -3.22
CA GLU A 954 15.44 9.19 -2.29
C GLU A 954 16.02 9.53 -0.93
N ILE A 955 15.57 10.63 -0.37
CA ILE A 955 15.95 11.13 0.95
C ILE A 955 14.68 11.26 1.78
N VAL A 956 14.66 10.67 2.97
CA VAL A 956 13.56 10.79 3.92
C VAL A 956 13.89 11.87 4.96
N ILE A 957 12.98 12.82 5.13
CA ILE A 957 13.06 13.90 6.10
C ILE A 957 11.96 13.71 7.14
N LEU A 958 12.32 13.78 8.43
CA LEU A 958 11.40 13.62 9.56
C LEU A 958 10.58 12.31 9.50
N ASN A 959 11.15 11.23 8.94
CA ASN A 959 10.52 9.91 8.78
C ASN A 959 9.22 9.87 7.95
N TYR A 960 8.83 10.96 7.34
CA TYR A 960 7.57 11.09 6.60
C TYR A 960 7.77 11.67 5.21
N LEU A 961 8.56 12.72 5.08
CA LEU A 961 8.73 13.44 3.83
C LEU A 961 9.73 12.73 2.95
N LYS A 962 9.26 11.99 1.97
CA LYS A 962 10.11 11.39 0.93
C LYS A 962 10.38 12.42 -0.15
N THR A 963 11.61 12.81 -0.31
CA THR A 963 12.06 13.72 -1.37
C THR A 963 13.03 13.00 -2.29
N THR A 964 13.06 13.37 -3.57
CA THR A 964 13.95 12.75 -4.54
C THR A 964 14.88 13.81 -5.12
N LEU A 965 16.17 13.62 -4.93
CA LEU A 965 17.22 14.42 -5.56
C LEU A 965 17.69 13.69 -6.83
N SER A 966 17.68 14.37 -7.97
CA SER A 966 18.16 13.85 -9.24
C SER A 966 19.25 14.74 -9.81
N LEU A 967 20.33 14.10 -10.28
CA LEU A 967 21.41 14.72 -11.02
C LEU A 967 21.45 14.10 -12.41
N GLY A 968 21.33 14.89 -13.45
CA GLY A 968 21.30 14.41 -14.83
C GLY A 968 22.32 15.12 -15.70
N TYR A 969 22.85 14.39 -16.68
CA TYR A 969 23.62 14.93 -17.78
C TYR A 969 23.04 14.43 -19.09
N GLY A 970 22.79 15.36 -20.03
CA GLY A 970 22.31 15.06 -21.36
C GLY A 970 23.14 15.74 -22.44
N HIS A 971 23.39 15.01 -23.52
CA HIS A 971 24.10 15.51 -24.71
C HIS A 971 23.19 15.40 -25.92
N LEU A 972 23.05 16.49 -26.67
CA LEU A 972 22.29 16.59 -27.90
C LEU A 972 23.22 16.53 -29.11
N PHE A 973 22.81 15.77 -30.15
CA PHE A 973 23.34 15.81 -31.51
C PHE A 973 22.24 16.38 -32.42
N ALA A 974 22.41 17.61 -32.91
CA ALA A 974 21.46 18.30 -33.77
C ALA A 974 21.93 18.33 -35.22
N PRO A 975 21.01 18.48 -36.18
CA PRO A 975 21.34 18.63 -37.59
C PRO A 975 22.11 19.94 -37.84
N GLU A 976 22.78 20.01 -39.01
CA GLU A 976 23.49 21.18 -39.47
C GLU A 976 22.57 22.40 -39.59
N GLY A 977 23.01 23.57 -39.13
CA GLY A 977 22.19 24.78 -39.12
C GLY A 977 21.24 24.93 -37.91
N PHE A 978 21.28 24.04 -36.95
CA PHE A 978 20.49 24.22 -35.72
C PHE A 978 21.01 25.44 -34.94
N PRO A 979 20.13 26.36 -34.49
CA PRO A 979 20.52 27.62 -33.84
C PRO A 979 21.39 27.48 -32.61
N GLY A 980 21.25 26.37 -31.86
CA GLY A 980 22.04 26.04 -30.69
C GLY A 980 23.37 25.32 -30.98
N GLY A 981 23.73 25.13 -32.30
CA GLY A 981 24.90 24.37 -32.73
C GLY A 981 24.63 22.86 -32.83
N ARG A 982 25.57 22.10 -33.42
CA ARG A 982 25.43 20.64 -33.62
C ARG A 982 25.49 19.82 -32.34
N HIS A 983 26.07 20.36 -31.28
CA HIS A 983 26.25 19.69 -29.98
C HIS A 983 25.78 20.59 -28.86
N GLY A 984 24.89 20.07 -28.07
CA GLY A 984 24.40 20.74 -26.88
C GLY A 984 24.60 19.88 -25.62
N ASN A 985 24.92 20.54 -24.51
CA ASN A 985 25.11 19.88 -23.22
C ASN A 985 24.19 20.51 -22.19
N GLU A 986 23.61 19.64 -21.34
CA GLU A 986 22.75 20.09 -20.24
C GLU A 986 23.07 19.31 -18.97
N ILE A 987 23.22 20.04 -17.86
CA ILE A 987 23.28 19.46 -16.53
C ILE A 987 21.96 19.79 -15.82
N MET A 988 21.30 18.78 -15.30
CA MET A 988 20.05 18.91 -14.56
C MET A 988 20.27 18.59 -13.08
N ILE A 989 19.82 19.49 -12.22
CA ILE A 989 19.69 19.25 -10.79
C ILE A 989 18.21 19.44 -10.47
N SER A 990 17.57 18.43 -9.92
CA SER A 990 16.15 18.48 -9.58
C SER A 990 15.92 17.93 -8.19
N LEU A 991 15.16 18.67 -7.39
CA LEU A 991 14.66 18.25 -6.11
C LEU A 991 13.12 18.13 -6.20
N LYS A 992 12.63 16.88 -6.22
CA LYS A 992 11.20 16.62 -6.10
C LYS A 992 10.86 16.53 -4.61
N LEU A 993 10.03 17.43 -4.15
CA LEU A 993 9.48 17.40 -2.79
C LEU A 993 8.15 16.66 -2.82
N LEU A 994 8.08 15.48 -2.12
CA LEU A 994 6.88 14.63 -1.94
C LEU A 994 6.31 13.98 -3.18
#